data_9c4d6339db19c95b923240a8e087136a
#
_entry.id   9c4d6339db19c95b923240a8e087136a
#
_cell.length_a   1.000
_cell.length_b   1.000
_cell.length_c   1.000
_cell.angle_alpha   90.00
_cell.angle_beta   90.00
_cell.angle_gamma   90.00
#
_symmetry.space_group_name_H-M   'P 1'
#
loop_
_entity.id
_entity.type
_entity.pdbx_description
1 polymer ?
#
loop_
_entity_poly.entity_id
_entity_poly.type
_entity_poly.pdbx_seq_one_letter_code
_entity_poly.pdbx_strand_id
1 'polypeptide(L)'
;MNRILIVVLLVLTACFARRGLAQSPSQPSLTDRLLAAGSDSLADQARERGDGVRGAILFSTQTLACTKCHAQAAEDLLGPDLNQAIAKLKDQEIVEAILQPSKVISKGFESVKILTLSGRVVTGRIVRRDDETILLRELSDANRLIEIPTDDIERLANDTVSAMPTKLADQLADRQQFLDLVKYLMDIAQAGAMPKVAGTINVATGTLEPRIYGKVLLDQFGCVNCHHNDTDETTRQRLMPAKQAPLLTSAASRIDPGYIRRFIADPHTIKPGTSMPNVMGHLSGDDRDAASTAITHYLVSLAGAPFHRDDVDAESATRGHELFHSVGCVACHSPRDEHGTESMPENSVALGDLSQKYSVAGLSTFLEHPHSVRPSGRMPDMKLTHWEAIDLANYLSVGVDSQLESSPMQADPSLIDHGRNWFAKLGCVECHVAKDAVQSNQHRQLATHSPALSQLDTERGCLSTGFGNWPRYELDDNQRDAIRVALAAADTALGDRDQIVLTMESFRCYRCHRRDDLGGVSDQRDPFFHTTNENLGPQGRIPPSLTGVGGKLRSKWMRDVLVGGRSIRPYVKTRMPQYGADNVAHLIELFAAVDPKPSVKITETPDPKEARKTGHELVGRSGLNCIACHTFQQKPAQTMPAVDLTEMAQRLHKEWFFQYMVSPQLLSPGTVMPSFWPGGKAIRKEVLDGDPNLQVGAIWEYLLEGRQARTPQGLQLEPIELLADQDRAVMLRRSYRDIGKRGIGVGYPGGLNLAYDAEQMRLAMIWKGKFADPGGVWRSQGHGTVRPLGTDLIAFSAGPDLDDARQPWIVDQGRPPHHRFTGYFLDDIGRPTWTYRYGEIEIEDYAIDGNDSDADQPLLKRSVTLNSQRPRDNLVFRVASGKRIRAIDEHSFLVGQSLRVRIDPQHQAQIVDAGSEKRLVVPLSLPTGRTTLEVEYRW
;
A
#
# COMPACT_ATOMS: atom_id res chain seq x y z
N MET A 1 0.16 77.16 -11.04
CA MET A 1 0.56 75.80 -11.31
C MET A 1 -0.28 74.75 -10.61
N ASN A 2 -0.96 74.99 -9.48
CA ASN A 2 -1.73 74.00 -8.72
C ASN A 2 -3.17 73.74 -9.18
N ARG A 3 -3.74 74.46 -10.10
CA ARG A 3 -5.11 74.27 -10.60
C ARG A 3 -5.20 73.39 -11.86
N ILE A 4 -4.13 73.26 -12.61
CA ILE A 4 -4.07 72.45 -13.83
C ILE A 4 -3.76 70.99 -13.46
N LEU A 5 -3.03 70.77 -12.38
CA LEU A 5 -2.70 69.44 -11.90
C LEU A 5 -3.91 68.63 -11.32
N ILE A 6 -4.85 69.33 -10.69
CA ILE A 6 -6.08 68.78 -10.11
C ILE A 6 -7.07 68.43 -11.21
N VAL A 7 -7.16 69.17 -12.28
CA VAL A 7 -8.05 68.83 -13.41
C VAL A 7 -7.52 67.69 -14.23
N VAL A 8 -6.21 67.54 -14.38
CA VAL A 8 -5.60 66.33 -15.07
C VAL A 8 -5.73 65.07 -14.21
N LEU A 9 -5.64 65.16 -12.88
CA LEU A 9 -5.82 64.03 -11.99
C LEU A 9 -7.28 63.58 -11.91
N LEU A 10 -8.26 64.50 -11.98
CA LEU A 10 -9.69 64.22 -12.00
C LEU A 10 -10.15 63.64 -13.35
N VAL A 11 -9.54 64.06 -14.46
CA VAL A 11 -9.82 63.46 -15.78
C VAL A 11 -9.21 62.07 -15.94
N LEU A 12 -8.02 61.81 -15.36
CA LEU A 12 -7.43 60.45 -15.33
C LEU A 12 -8.19 59.51 -14.42
N THR A 13 -8.71 59.92 -13.27
CA THR A 13 -9.57 59.11 -12.42
C THR A 13 -10.95 58.85 -13.03
N ALA A 14 -11.51 59.76 -13.79
CA ALA A 14 -12.77 59.54 -14.50
C ALA A 14 -12.63 58.66 -15.74
N CYS A 15 -11.45 58.56 -16.37
CA CYS A 15 -11.16 57.59 -17.42
C CYS A 15 -10.88 56.20 -16.90
N PHE A 16 -10.38 56.05 -15.66
CA PHE A 16 -10.23 54.74 -15.03
C PHE A 16 -11.53 54.18 -14.42
N ALA A 17 -12.46 55.08 -14.02
CA ALA A 17 -13.75 54.68 -13.44
C ALA A 17 -14.81 54.27 -14.50
N ARG A 18 -14.53 54.37 -15.78
CA ARG A 18 -15.43 53.90 -16.86
C ARG A 18 -14.92 52.70 -17.65
N ARG A 19 -13.81 52.08 -17.30
CA ARG A 19 -13.56 50.69 -17.63
C ARG A 19 -14.18 49.85 -16.53
N GLY A 20 -15.50 49.87 -16.48
CA GLY A 20 -16.25 48.80 -15.91
C GLY A 20 -15.74 47.53 -16.58
N LEU A 21 -15.27 46.59 -15.79
CA LEU A 21 -15.04 45.21 -16.20
C LEU A 21 -16.29 44.75 -16.94
N ALA A 22 -16.32 44.93 -18.27
CA ALA A 22 -17.14 44.08 -19.09
C ALA A 22 -16.60 42.67 -18.86
N GLN A 23 -17.24 41.89 -17.97
CA GLN A 23 -17.09 40.45 -17.94
C GLN A 23 -17.33 40.02 -19.37
N SER A 24 -16.29 39.54 -20.03
CA SER A 24 -16.45 38.82 -21.29
C SER A 24 -17.56 37.78 -21.03
N PRO A 25 -18.60 37.71 -21.89
CA PRO A 25 -19.65 36.73 -21.69
C PRO A 25 -18.97 35.40 -21.54
N SER A 26 -19.13 34.74 -20.40
CA SER A 26 -18.59 33.43 -20.15
C SER A 26 -19.11 32.55 -21.29
N GLN A 27 -18.20 31.88 -21.99
CA GLN A 27 -18.63 30.95 -23.03
C GLN A 27 -19.58 29.95 -22.37
N PRO A 28 -20.73 29.62 -23.04
CA PRO A 28 -21.69 28.66 -22.51
C PRO A 28 -20.98 27.35 -22.19
N SER A 29 -21.33 26.73 -21.07
CA SER A 29 -20.75 25.45 -20.63
C SER A 29 -20.95 24.35 -21.68
N LEU A 30 -20.20 23.28 -21.61
CA LEU A 30 -20.38 22.18 -22.53
C LEU A 30 -21.83 21.62 -22.45
N THR A 31 -22.36 21.47 -21.25
CA THR A 31 -23.77 21.06 -21.04
C THR A 31 -24.75 22.01 -21.73
N ASP A 32 -24.56 23.32 -21.60
CA ASP A 32 -25.47 24.30 -22.23
C ASP A 32 -25.42 24.21 -23.76
N ARG A 33 -24.24 24.02 -24.33
CA ARG A 33 -24.05 23.83 -25.79
C ARG A 33 -24.65 22.52 -26.29
N LEU A 34 -24.58 21.45 -25.49
CA LEU A 34 -25.19 20.15 -25.83
C LEU A 34 -26.71 20.22 -25.75
N LEU A 35 -27.25 20.87 -24.71
CA LEU A 35 -28.71 21.10 -24.60
C LEU A 35 -29.25 21.91 -25.78
N ALA A 36 -28.52 22.96 -26.20
CA ALA A 36 -28.90 23.76 -27.37
C ALA A 36 -28.87 22.98 -28.69
N ALA A 37 -28.06 21.92 -28.78
CA ALA A 37 -28.02 21.08 -29.98
C ALA A 37 -29.19 20.09 -30.12
N GLY A 38 -29.92 19.85 -29.04
CA GLY A 38 -31.07 18.94 -28.98
C GLY A 38 -30.72 17.46 -28.85
N SER A 39 -31.50 16.72 -28.05
CA SER A 39 -31.27 15.32 -27.76
C SER A 39 -31.31 14.39 -28.93
N ASP A 40 -32.23 14.62 -29.87
CA ASP A 40 -32.37 13.82 -31.12
C ASP A 40 -31.11 13.95 -31.98
N SER A 41 -30.68 15.19 -32.24
CA SER A 41 -29.45 15.45 -33.02
C SER A 41 -28.20 14.88 -32.41
N LEU A 42 -28.09 14.92 -31.07
CA LEU A 42 -26.95 14.33 -30.35
C LEU A 42 -26.98 12.81 -30.40
N ALA A 43 -28.15 12.19 -30.33
CA ALA A 43 -28.32 10.76 -30.45
C ALA A 43 -27.89 10.26 -31.84
N ASP A 44 -28.33 10.95 -32.91
CA ASP A 44 -27.92 10.60 -34.26
C ASP A 44 -26.40 10.76 -34.47
N GLN A 45 -25.82 11.85 -33.99
CA GLN A 45 -24.37 12.04 -34.05
C GLN A 45 -23.59 11.00 -33.23
N ALA A 46 -24.10 10.57 -32.09
CA ALA A 46 -23.47 9.52 -31.30
C ALA A 46 -23.48 8.18 -32.04
N ARG A 47 -24.56 7.90 -32.80
CA ARG A 47 -24.64 6.72 -33.65
C ARG A 47 -23.62 6.74 -34.79
N GLU A 48 -23.45 7.90 -35.44
CA GLU A 48 -22.58 8.04 -36.61
C GLU A 48 -21.10 8.19 -36.26
N ARG A 49 -20.77 8.95 -35.19
CA ARG A 49 -19.41 9.42 -34.89
C ARG A 49 -18.91 8.99 -33.54
N GLY A 50 -19.78 8.46 -32.68
CA GLY A 50 -19.39 7.98 -31.35
C GLY A 50 -18.58 6.69 -31.39
N ASP A 51 -17.57 6.56 -30.55
CA ASP A 51 -16.79 5.34 -30.36
C ASP A 51 -17.13 4.70 -29.00
N GLY A 52 -17.83 3.57 -29.03
CA GLY A 52 -18.24 2.86 -27.83
C GLY A 52 -17.06 2.41 -26.93
N VAL A 53 -15.88 2.17 -27.51
CA VAL A 53 -14.69 1.81 -26.72
C VAL A 53 -14.19 3.01 -25.93
N ARG A 54 -14.08 4.18 -26.54
CA ARG A 54 -13.72 5.41 -25.82
C ARG A 54 -14.79 5.77 -24.79
N GLY A 55 -16.07 5.58 -25.12
CA GLY A 55 -17.18 5.76 -24.21
C GLY A 55 -17.10 4.84 -22.99
N ALA A 56 -16.77 3.56 -23.17
CA ALA A 56 -16.56 2.60 -22.08
C ALA A 56 -15.45 3.05 -21.12
N ILE A 57 -14.35 3.55 -21.66
CA ILE A 57 -13.24 4.08 -20.87
C ILE A 57 -13.70 5.31 -20.07
N LEU A 58 -14.39 6.27 -20.72
CA LEU A 58 -14.94 7.47 -20.07
C LEU A 58 -15.90 7.12 -18.94
N PHE A 59 -16.81 6.19 -19.17
CA PHE A 59 -17.79 5.70 -18.18
C PHE A 59 -17.11 5.16 -16.91
N SER A 60 -15.94 4.57 -17.05
CA SER A 60 -15.18 3.95 -15.96
C SER A 60 -14.17 4.89 -15.31
N THR A 61 -14.01 6.14 -15.80
CA THR A 61 -13.10 7.12 -15.18
C THR A 61 -13.64 7.63 -13.86
N GLN A 62 -12.73 7.98 -12.94
CA GLN A 62 -13.12 8.56 -11.66
C GLN A 62 -13.75 9.94 -11.82
N THR A 63 -13.40 10.68 -12.87
CA THR A 63 -13.92 12.02 -13.13
C THR A 63 -15.43 12.00 -13.34
N LEU A 64 -15.92 11.07 -14.15
CA LEU A 64 -17.36 10.88 -14.37
C LEU A 64 -18.01 10.01 -13.31
N ALA A 65 -17.24 9.09 -12.72
CA ALA A 65 -17.62 8.21 -11.61
C ALA A 65 -18.93 7.41 -11.82
N CYS A 66 -19.34 7.15 -13.07
CA CYS A 66 -20.60 6.49 -13.37
C CYS A 66 -20.72 5.12 -12.69
N THR A 67 -19.62 4.36 -12.63
CA THR A 67 -19.57 3.04 -11.99
C THR A 67 -19.78 3.06 -10.48
N LYS A 68 -19.65 4.22 -9.80
CA LYS A 68 -19.94 4.34 -8.36
C LYS A 68 -21.42 4.20 -8.04
N CYS A 69 -22.27 4.66 -8.97
CA CYS A 69 -23.73 4.63 -8.81
C CYS A 69 -24.39 3.56 -9.68
N HIS A 70 -23.78 3.21 -10.81
CA HIS A 70 -24.31 2.28 -11.81
C HIS A 70 -23.39 1.06 -11.94
N ALA A 71 -23.44 0.15 -10.98
CA ALA A 71 -22.74 -1.13 -11.05
C ALA A 71 -23.75 -2.27 -11.25
N GLN A 72 -23.28 -3.38 -11.85
CA GLN A 72 -24.12 -4.55 -12.02
C GLN A 72 -24.32 -5.29 -10.72
N ALA A 73 -25.50 -5.83 -10.49
CA ALA A 73 -25.86 -6.78 -9.43
C ALA A 73 -25.78 -6.27 -7.99
N ALA A 74 -25.69 -4.98 -7.73
CA ALA A 74 -25.81 -4.45 -6.37
C ALA A 74 -27.19 -3.78 -6.21
N GLU A 75 -28.06 -4.37 -5.42
CA GLU A 75 -29.43 -3.88 -5.18
C GLU A 75 -29.46 -2.54 -4.43
N ASP A 76 -28.35 -2.19 -3.77
CA ASP A 76 -28.28 -1.06 -2.85
C ASP A 76 -27.63 0.21 -3.41
N LEU A 77 -27.37 0.31 -4.69
CA LEU A 77 -26.68 1.47 -5.29
C LEU A 77 -27.56 2.70 -5.40
N LEU A 78 -26.96 3.89 -5.54
CA LEU A 78 -27.65 5.15 -5.74
C LEU A 78 -28.32 5.27 -7.11
N GLY A 79 -27.85 4.54 -8.13
CA GLY A 79 -28.39 4.49 -9.47
C GLY A 79 -28.77 3.08 -9.90
N PRO A 80 -29.68 2.93 -10.90
CA PRO A 80 -30.10 1.64 -11.38
C PRO A 80 -29.00 0.89 -12.15
N ASP A 81 -29.13 -0.43 -12.22
CA ASP A 81 -28.35 -1.25 -13.14
C ASP A 81 -28.70 -0.84 -14.58
N LEU A 82 -27.72 -0.24 -15.28
CA LEU A 82 -27.95 0.29 -16.63
C LEU A 82 -28.31 -0.78 -17.65
N ASN A 83 -27.88 -2.03 -17.47
CA ASN A 83 -28.25 -3.11 -18.40
C ASN A 83 -29.77 -3.35 -18.41
N GLN A 84 -30.45 -3.08 -17.30
CA GLN A 84 -31.91 -3.22 -17.21
C GLN A 84 -32.62 -1.89 -17.45
N ALA A 85 -32.08 -0.80 -16.90
CA ALA A 85 -32.74 0.49 -16.90
C ALA A 85 -32.78 1.13 -18.28
N ILE A 86 -31.71 1.04 -19.05
CA ILE A 86 -31.62 1.72 -20.35
C ILE A 86 -32.10 0.84 -21.54
N ALA A 87 -32.27 -0.46 -21.33
CA ALA A 87 -32.71 -1.38 -22.41
C ALA A 87 -34.04 -1.01 -23.03
N LYS A 88 -34.89 -0.23 -22.32
CA LYS A 88 -36.20 0.21 -22.79
C LYS A 88 -36.22 1.67 -23.26
N LEU A 89 -35.11 2.39 -23.06
CA LEU A 89 -35.01 3.80 -23.41
C LEU A 89 -34.74 3.96 -24.93
N LYS A 90 -35.30 5.01 -25.49
CA LYS A 90 -34.89 5.47 -26.82
C LYS A 90 -33.56 6.20 -26.71
N ASP A 91 -32.83 6.28 -27.80
CA ASP A 91 -31.48 6.88 -27.80
C ASP A 91 -31.50 8.35 -27.36
N GLN A 92 -32.51 9.11 -27.73
CA GLN A 92 -32.72 10.48 -27.24
C GLN A 92 -32.95 10.55 -25.71
N GLU A 93 -33.64 9.55 -25.15
CA GLU A 93 -33.89 9.49 -23.69
C GLU A 93 -32.62 9.17 -22.92
N ILE A 94 -31.67 8.42 -23.51
CA ILE A 94 -30.34 8.19 -22.96
C ILE A 94 -29.56 9.52 -22.87
N VAL A 95 -29.59 10.32 -23.91
CA VAL A 95 -28.99 11.66 -23.97
C VAL A 95 -29.59 12.56 -22.89
N GLU A 96 -30.94 12.59 -22.79
CA GLU A 96 -31.66 13.38 -21.81
C GLU A 96 -31.34 12.96 -20.38
N ALA A 97 -31.23 11.67 -20.10
CA ALA A 97 -30.87 11.17 -18.75
C ALA A 97 -29.50 11.68 -18.25
N ILE A 98 -28.55 11.91 -19.15
CA ILE A 98 -27.24 12.48 -18.81
C ILE A 98 -27.31 14.01 -18.66
N LEU A 99 -27.98 14.70 -19.56
CA LEU A 99 -28.02 16.16 -19.60
C LEU A 99 -29.02 16.76 -18.63
N GLN A 100 -30.13 16.05 -18.35
CA GLN A 100 -31.24 16.48 -17.49
C GLN A 100 -31.67 15.36 -16.53
N PRO A 101 -30.80 14.90 -15.61
CA PRO A 101 -31.04 13.70 -14.82
C PRO A 101 -32.25 13.78 -13.87
N SER A 102 -32.74 14.98 -13.57
CA SER A 102 -33.92 15.18 -12.74
C SER A 102 -35.24 15.26 -13.57
N LYS A 103 -35.15 15.19 -14.91
CA LYS A 103 -36.35 15.22 -15.77
C LYS A 103 -37.21 13.96 -15.60
N VAL A 104 -36.56 12.80 -15.51
CA VAL A 104 -37.21 11.51 -15.25
C VAL A 104 -36.32 10.71 -14.30
N ILE A 105 -36.80 10.41 -13.11
CA ILE A 105 -36.12 9.56 -12.14
C ILE A 105 -36.72 8.16 -12.19
N SER A 106 -35.88 7.14 -12.30
CA SER A 106 -36.32 5.74 -12.32
C SER A 106 -36.99 5.36 -11.00
N LYS A 107 -38.12 4.65 -11.08
CA LYS A 107 -38.90 4.20 -9.92
C LYS A 107 -38.01 3.38 -8.97
N GLY A 108 -38.04 3.76 -7.66
CA GLY A 108 -37.19 3.14 -6.61
C GLY A 108 -35.80 3.75 -6.48
N PHE A 109 -35.47 4.79 -7.28
CA PHE A 109 -34.23 5.55 -7.18
C PHE A 109 -34.45 7.02 -6.84
N GLU A 110 -35.63 7.32 -6.34
CA GLU A 110 -35.96 8.63 -5.78
C GLU A 110 -35.15 8.88 -4.51
N SER A 111 -34.65 10.09 -4.35
CA SER A 111 -33.99 10.51 -3.12
C SER A 111 -34.99 11.06 -2.11
N VAL A 112 -34.68 10.94 -0.83
CA VAL A 112 -35.45 11.50 0.27
C VAL A 112 -34.58 12.41 1.12
N LYS A 113 -35.22 13.38 1.77
CA LYS A 113 -34.63 14.21 2.81
C LYS A 113 -35.28 13.84 4.14
N ILE A 114 -34.45 13.42 5.09
CA ILE A 114 -34.88 13.10 6.47
C ILE A 114 -34.32 14.17 7.39
N LEU A 115 -35.21 14.83 8.11
CA LEU A 115 -34.89 15.70 9.26
C LEU A 115 -35.08 14.88 10.52
N THR A 116 -34.01 14.74 11.32
CA THR A 116 -34.09 14.05 12.61
C THR A 116 -34.53 15.00 13.73
N LEU A 117 -35.00 14.46 14.85
CA LEU A 117 -35.35 15.24 16.05
C LEU A 117 -34.16 16.02 16.62
N SER A 118 -32.94 15.58 16.36
CA SER A 118 -31.71 16.32 16.69
C SER A 118 -31.41 17.50 15.75
N GLY A 119 -32.24 17.73 14.72
CA GLY A 119 -32.07 18.81 13.73
C GLY A 119 -31.09 18.46 12.59
N ARG A 120 -30.63 17.23 12.51
CA ARG A 120 -29.75 16.76 11.45
C ARG A 120 -30.57 16.49 10.17
N VAL A 121 -30.10 17.01 9.03
CA VAL A 121 -30.67 16.71 7.72
C VAL A 121 -29.81 15.67 7.02
N VAL A 122 -30.40 14.55 6.66
CA VAL A 122 -29.76 13.48 5.88
C VAL A 122 -30.48 13.34 4.55
N THR A 123 -29.73 13.35 3.44
CA THR A 123 -30.29 13.16 2.10
C THR A 123 -29.73 11.90 1.49
N GLY A 124 -30.59 11.04 0.97
CA GLY A 124 -30.14 9.78 0.38
C GLY A 124 -31.27 8.99 -0.26
N ARG A 125 -30.94 7.77 -0.71
CA ARG A 125 -31.92 6.79 -1.20
C ARG A 125 -32.26 5.81 -0.08
N ILE A 126 -33.53 5.52 0.12
CA ILE A 126 -33.96 4.45 1.02
C ILE A 126 -33.61 3.10 0.39
N VAL A 127 -32.77 2.33 1.10
CA VAL A 127 -32.40 0.97 0.74
C VAL A 127 -33.36 -0.03 1.35
N ARG A 128 -33.68 0.16 2.64
CA ARG A 128 -34.63 -0.66 3.38
C ARG A 128 -35.43 0.23 4.33
N ARG A 129 -36.67 -0.10 4.51
CA ARG A 129 -37.56 0.52 5.49
C ARG A 129 -38.39 -0.56 6.15
N ASP A 130 -38.39 -0.59 7.46
CA ASP A 130 -39.25 -1.38 8.32
C ASP A 130 -39.91 -0.48 9.32
N ASP A 131 -40.65 -1.04 10.28
CA ASP A 131 -41.40 -0.27 11.28
C ASP A 131 -40.50 0.42 12.32
N GLU A 132 -39.29 -0.09 12.53
CA GLU A 132 -38.35 0.41 13.55
C GLU A 132 -37.28 1.32 12.98
N THR A 133 -36.80 1.04 11.72
CA THR A 133 -35.65 1.75 11.13
C THR A 133 -35.83 2.04 9.67
N ILE A 134 -35.14 3.10 9.19
CA ILE A 134 -34.87 3.39 7.78
C ILE A 134 -33.39 3.27 7.52
N LEU A 135 -32.99 2.34 6.66
CA LEU A 135 -31.64 2.26 6.15
C LEU A 135 -31.52 3.11 4.90
N LEU A 136 -30.70 4.17 4.98
CA LEU A 136 -30.53 5.16 3.92
C LEU A 136 -29.12 5.10 3.38
N ARG A 137 -28.97 5.10 2.06
CA ARG A 137 -27.68 5.31 1.39
C ARG A 137 -27.48 6.80 1.14
N GLU A 138 -26.41 7.36 1.75
CA GLU A 138 -26.18 8.80 1.74
C GLU A 138 -25.79 9.31 0.34
N LEU A 139 -26.35 10.46 -0.07
CA LEU A 139 -26.06 11.06 -1.37
C LEU A 139 -24.65 11.60 -1.48
N SER A 140 -24.10 12.12 -0.36
CA SER A 140 -22.76 12.72 -0.28
C SER A 140 -21.65 11.67 -0.31
N ASP A 141 -21.95 10.44 0.15
CA ASP A 141 -21.03 9.31 0.13
C ASP A 141 -21.76 8.01 -0.23
N ALA A 142 -21.66 7.63 -1.50
CA ALA A 142 -22.33 6.45 -2.04
C ALA A 142 -21.97 5.12 -1.32
N ASN A 143 -20.89 5.07 -0.56
CA ASN A 143 -20.48 3.90 0.20
C ASN A 143 -21.06 3.87 1.62
N ARG A 144 -21.67 4.98 2.06
CA ARG A 144 -22.16 5.13 3.42
C ARG A 144 -23.64 4.76 3.53
N LEU A 145 -23.91 3.77 4.38
CA LEU A 145 -25.26 3.44 4.84
C LEU A 145 -25.48 4.08 6.21
N ILE A 146 -26.62 4.72 6.38
CA ILE A 146 -27.04 5.35 7.64
C ILE A 146 -28.33 4.69 8.08
N GLU A 147 -28.31 4.10 9.24
CA GLU A 147 -29.51 3.57 9.89
C GLU A 147 -30.10 4.66 10.77
N ILE A 148 -31.38 4.99 10.56
CA ILE A 148 -32.09 6.05 11.25
C ILE A 148 -33.32 5.41 11.91
N PRO A 149 -33.44 5.43 13.26
CA PRO A 149 -34.62 4.97 13.97
C PRO A 149 -35.84 5.76 13.53
N THR A 150 -36.96 5.10 13.32
CA THR A 150 -38.19 5.73 12.81
C THR A 150 -38.74 6.77 13.83
N ASP A 151 -38.51 6.57 15.12
CA ASP A 151 -38.86 7.48 16.19
C ASP A 151 -37.95 8.73 16.32
N ASP A 152 -36.74 8.71 15.68
CA ASP A 152 -35.87 9.90 15.56
C ASP A 152 -36.22 10.79 14.37
N ILE A 153 -37.22 10.45 13.57
CA ILE A 153 -37.58 11.18 12.35
C ILE A 153 -38.63 12.25 12.67
N GLU A 154 -38.24 13.53 12.58
CA GLU A 154 -39.17 14.64 12.66
C GLU A 154 -39.93 14.83 11.34
N ARG A 155 -39.24 14.71 10.20
CA ARG A 155 -39.83 14.89 8.86
C ARG A 155 -39.13 14.06 7.80
N LEU A 156 -39.92 13.37 6.98
CA LEU A 156 -39.45 12.68 5.78
C LEU A 156 -40.14 13.30 4.55
N ALA A 157 -39.38 13.70 3.56
CA ALA A 157 -39.88 14.26 2.31
C ALA A 157 -39.16 13.69 1.10
N ASN A 158 -39.89 13.36 0.05
CA ASN A 158 -39.28 12.98 -1.22
C ASN A 158 -38.59 14.20 -1.85
N ASP A 159 -37.39 14.01 -2.37
CA ASP A 159 -36.67 15.02 -3.15
C ASP A 159 -37.04 14.86 -4.65
N THR A 160 -37.21 15.98 -5.33
CA THR A 160 -37.45 16.02 -6.78
C THR A 160 -36.17 16.05 -7.60
N VAL A 161 -35.00 16.10 -6.91
CA VAL A 161 -33.68 16.15 -7.52
C VAL A 161 -33.10 14.74 -7.59
N SER A 162 -32.61 14.37 -8.77
CA SER A 162 -31.91 13.09 -8.97
C SER A 162 -30.63 13.01 -8.16
N ALA A 163 -30.27 11.81 -7.68
CA ALA A 163 -28.95 11.51 -7.13
C ALA A 163 -27.83 11.68 -8.17
N MET A 164 -28.13 11.57 -9.47
CA MET A 164 -27.18 11.81 -10.55
C MET A 164 -26.88 13.32 -10.66
N PRO A 165 -25.59 13.73 -10.59
CA PRO A 165 -25.22 15.14 -10.62
C PRO A 165 -25.66 15.86 -11.91
N THR A 166 -26.16 17.08 -11.75
CA THR A 166 -26.42 17.97 -12.90
C THR A 166 -25.08 18.46 -13.50
N LYS A 167 -25.09 18.80 -14.79
CA LYS A 167 -23.91 19.31 -15.52
C LYS A 167 -22.72 18.32 -15.55
N LEU A 168 -23.00 17.04 -15.47
CA LEU A 168 -21.97 16.01 -15.55
C LEU A 168 -21.15 16.10 -16.86
N ALA A 169 -21.79 16.54 -17.95
CA ALA A 169 -21.10 16.72 -19.23
C ALA A 169 -20.04 17.83 -19.23
N ASP A 170 -20.07 18.76 -18.27
CA ASP A 170 -19.04 19.82 -18.16
C ASP A 170 -17.69 19.26 -17.65
N GLN A 171 -17.67 18.00 -17.17
CA GLN A 171 -16.45 17.29 -16.80
C GLN A 171 -15.75 16.61 -17.99
N LEU A 172 -16.40 16.59 -19.16
CA LEU A 172 -15.83 16.10 -20.41
C LEU A 172 -15.03 17.20 -21.09
N ALA A 173 -13.99 16.80 -21.83
CA ALA A 173 -13.13 17.75 -22.52
C ALA A 173 -13.84 18.45 -23.70
N ASP A 174 -14.69 17.72 -24.41
CA ASP A 174 -15.35 18.21 -25.61
C ASP A 174 -16.63 17.43 -25.94
N ARG A 175 -17.28 17.87 -27.03
CA ARG A 175 -18.48 17.23 -27.56
C ARG A 175 -18.24 15.79 -28.02
N GLN A 176 -17.06 15.46 -28.57
CA GLN A 176 -16.77 14.13 -29.04
C GLN A 176 -16.76 13.11 -27.90
N GLN A 177 -16.19 13.46 -26.75
CA GLN A 177 -16.24 12.60 -25.56
C GLN A 177 -17.68 12.35 -25.07
N PHE A 178 -18.55 13.34 -25.18
CA PHE A 178 -19.98 13.15 -24.90
C PHE A 178 -20.64 12.16 -25.88
N LEU A 179 -20.36 12.29 -27.16
CA LEU A 179 -20.91 11.37 -28.20
C LEU A 179 -20.37 9.94 -27.98
N ASP A 180 -19.12 9.79 -27.60
CA ASP A 180 -18.49 8.50 -27.28
C ASP A 180 -19.17 7.83 -26.07
N LEU A 181 -19.43 8.60 -25.02
CA LEU A 181 -20.14 8.12 -23.82
C LEU A 181 -21.56 7.68 -24.14
N VAL A 182 -22.31 8.50 -24.89
CA VAL A 182 -23.67 8.18 -25.33
C VAL A 182 -23.69 6.92 -26.20
N LYS A 183 -22.73 6.79 -27.13
CA LYS A 183 -22.60 5.59 -27.99
C LYS A 183 -22.40 4.33 -27.16
N TYR A 184 -21.56 4.38 -26.14
CA TYR A 184 -21.38 3.24 -25.25
C TYR A 184 -22.65 2.83 -24.51
N LEU A 185 -23.42 3.81 -24.00
CA LEU A 185 -24.69 3.54 -23.34
C LEU A 185 -25.75 2.97 -24.34
N MET A 186 -25.75 3.44 -25.58
CA MET A 186 -26.59 2.85 -26.66
C MET A 186 -26.16 1.40 -26.93
N ASP A 187 -24.87 1.10 -26.94
CA ASP A 187 -24.37 -0.27 -27.13
C ASP A 187 -24.81 -1.19 -25.99
N ILE A 188 -24.81 -0.70 -24.74
CA ILE A 188 -25.38 -1.42 -23.60
C ILE A 188 -26.89 -1.65 -23.80
N ALA A 189 -27.64 -0.63 -24.19
CA ALA A 189 -29.08 -0.73 -24.40
C ALA A 189 -29.46 -1.77 -25.48
N GLN A 190 -28.69 -1.83 -26.57
CA GLN A 190 -28.90 -2.79 -27.67
C GLN A 190 -28.49 -4.21 -27.32
N ALA A 191 -27.53 -4.38 -26.38
CA ALA A 191 -27.03 -5.69 -25.98
C ALA A 191 -28.05 -6.49 -25.17
N GLY A 192 -29.00 -5.82 -24.52
CA GLY A 192 -29.93 -6.44 -23.56
C GLY A 192 -29.32 -6.78 -22.22
N ALA A 193 -30.14 -7.25 -21.31
CA ALA A 193 -29.69 -7.61 -19.96
C ALA A 193 -28.66 -8.76 -20.00
N MET A 194 -27.57 -8.61 -19.26
CA MET A 194 -26.66 -9.72 -19.01
C MET A 194 -27.35 -10.81 -18.16
N PRO A 195 -27.08 -12.09 -18.40
CA PRO A 195 -27.63 -13.16 -17.59
C PRO A 195 -27.21 -12.93 -16.12
N LYS A 196 -28.19 -12.89 -15.22
CA LYS A 196 -27.94 -12.89 -13.77
C LYS A 196 -27.24 -14.20 -13.41
N VAL A 197 -25.96 -14.13 -13.04
CA VAL A 197 -25.29 -15.26 -12.38
C VAL A 197 -25.59 -15.13 -10.90
N ALA A 198 -26.25 -16.15 -10.35
CA ALA A 198 -26.59 -16.20 -8.95
C ALA A 198 -25.35 -16.10 -8.05
N GLY A 199 -25.31 -15.09 -7.19
CA GLY A 199 -24.19 -14.86 -6.28
C GLY A 199 -24.15 -13.44 -5.75
N THR A 200 -25.29 -12.89 -5.31
CA THR A 200 -25.34 -11.66 -4.53
C THR A 200 -24.65 -11.90 -3.19
N ILE A 201 -23.54 -11.21 -2.98
CA ILE A 201 -22.80 -11.28 -1.70
C ILE A 201 -23.35 -10.18 -0.82
N ASN A 202 -24.22 -10.56 0.14
CA ASN A 202 -24.60 -9.68 1.24
C ASN A 202 -23.40 -9.45 2.15
N VAL A 203 -23.12 -8.19 2.46
CA VAL A 203 -22.04 -7.76 3.36
C VAL A 203 -22.57 -7.83 4.79
N ALA A 204 -22.58 -9.02 5.38
CA ALA A 204 -22.70 -9.15 6.81
C ALA A 204 -21.37 -9.68 7.36
N THR A 205 -20.86 -9.03 8.41
CA THR A 205 -19.78 -9.56 9.23
C THR A 205 -20.28 -10.84 9.91
N GLY A 206 -20.11 -11.99 9.23
CA GLY A 206 -20.52 -13.28 9.76
C GLY A 206 -19.74 -13.61 11.03
N THR A 207 -20.45 -14.13 12.03
CA THR A 207 -19.86 -14.66 13.26
C THR A 207 -19.26 -16.04 12.94
N LEU A 208 -18.05 -16.29 13.43
CA LEU A 208 -17.45 -17.63 13.30
C LEU A 208 -18.30 -18.67 14.05
N GLU A 209 -18.39 -19.85 13.47
CA GLU A 209 -18.98 -21.01 14.16
C GLU A 209 -18.21 -21.27 15.47
N PRO A 210 -18.90 -21.48 16.62
CA PRO A 210 -18.23 -21.66 17.92
C PRO A 210 -17.13 -22.72 17.93
N ARG A 211 -17.32 -23.83 17.21
CA ARG A 211 -16.30 -24.89 17.08
C ARG A 211 -15.01 -24.38 16.42
N ILE A 212 -15.13 -23.59 15.35
CA ILE A 212 -13.97 -23.03 14.64
C ILE A 212 -13.33 -21.94 15.50
N TYR A 213 -14.14 -21.07 16.11
CA TYR A 213 -13.63 -20.04 17.01
C TYR A 213 -12.87 -20.64 18.19
N GLY A 214 -13.40 -21.70 18.81
CA GLY A 214 -12.72 -22.44 19.88
C GLY A 214 -11.38 -23.05 19.42
N LYS A 215 -11.30 -23.60 18.19
CA LYS A 215 -10.04 -24.10 17.63
C LYS A 215 -9.04 -22.96 17.37
N VAL A 216 -9.48 -21.79 16.92
CA VAL A 216 -8.64 -20.58 16.82
C VAL A 216 -8.07 -20.19 18.20
N LEU A 217 -8.89 -20.26 19.26
CA LEU A 217 -8.45 -19.94 20.62
C LEU A 217 -7.44 -20.97 21.16
N LEU A 218 -7.69 -22.29 20.94
CA LEU A 218 -6.75 -23.36 21.31
C LEU A 218 -5.37 -23.14 20.65
N ASP A 219 -5.35 -22.73 19.38
CA ASP A 219 -4.14 -22.38 18.64
C ASP A 219 -3.51 -21.09 19.19
N GLN A 220 -4.32 -20.06 19.44
CA GLN A 220 -3.87 -18.76 19.88
C GLN A 220 -3.25 -18.79 21.30
N PHE A 221 -3.81 -19.57 22.20
CA PHE A 221 -3.32 -19.74 23.56
C PHE A 221 -2.30 -20.87 23.69
N GLY A 222 -2.08 -21.66 22.62
CA GLY A 222 -1.05 -22.70 22.57
C GLY A 222 -1.36 -23.89 23.49
N CYS A 223 -2.64 -24.24 23.68
CA CYS A 223 -3.05 -25.34 24.55
C CYS A 223 -2.40 -26.69 24.18
N VAL A 224 -2.17 -26.88 22.88
CA VAL A 224 -1.53 -28.09 22.34
C VAL A 224 -0.05 -28.25 22.73
N ASN A 225 0.60 -27.22 23.26
CA ASN A 225 1.98 -27.32 23.74
C ASN A 225 2.10 -28.19 24.99
N CYS A 226 1.06 -28.23 25.82
CA CYS A 226 0.97 -29.07 27.02
C CYS A 226 0.03 -30.28 26.81
N HIS A 227 -1.05 -30.08 26.05
CA HIS A 227 -2.09 -31.08 25.85
C HIS A 227 -1.97 -31.70 24.45
N HIS A 228 -1.27 -32.82 24.38
CA HIS A 228 -1.13 -33.57 23.12
C HIS A 228 -2.34 -34.46 22.85
N ASN A 229 -2.77 -34.54 21.60
CA ASN A 229 -3.72 -35.57 21.15
C ASN A 229 -2.97 -36.89 21.00
N ASP A 230 -3.68 -38.01 21.22
CA ASP A 230 -3.19 -39.39 21.00
C ASP A 230 -3.04 -39.73 19.51
N THR A 231 -3.32 -38.81 18.60
CA THR A 231 -3.14 -38.93 17.16
C THR A 231 -1.69 -38.76 16.75
N ASP A 232 -1.30 -39.38 15.63
CA ASP A 232 0.07 -39.23 15.11
C ASP A 232 0.47 -37.77 14.88
N GLU A 233 1.79 -37.52 14.90
CA GLU A 233 2.39 -36.18 14.74
C GLU A 233 1.91 -35.44 13.49
N THR A 234 1.70 -36.19 12.40
CA THR A 234 1.26 -35.66 11.10
C THR A 234 -0.19 -35.17 11.14
N THR A 235 -1.06 -35.90 11.80
CA THR A 235 -2.47 -35.54 11.99
C THR A 235 -2.59 -34.37 12.96
N ARG A 236 -1.78 -34.34 14.03
CA ARG A 236 -1.71 -33.22 14.99
C ARG A 236 -1.29 -31.93 14.32
N GLN A 237 -0.23 -31.93 13.53
CA GLN A 237 0.27 -30.74 12.81
C GLN A 237 -0.72 -30.20 11.80
N ARG A 238 -1.55 -31.06 11.19
CA ARG A 238 -2.62 -30.62 10.28
C ARG A 238 -3.82 -30.03 11.00
N LEU A 239 -4.17 -30.56 12.18
CA LEU A 239 -5.38 -30.15 12.89
C LEU A 239 -5.17 -28.90 13.75
N MET A 240 -4.01 -28.77 14.39
CA MET A 240 -3.64 -27.63 15.22
C MET A 240 -2.10 -27.55 15.30
N PRO A 241 -1.44 -26.82 14.43
CA PRO A 241 0.00 -26.62 14.53
C PRO A 241 0.32 -25.96 15.88
N ALA A 242 1.22 -26.57 16.66
CA ALA A 242 1.68 -25.98 17.90
C ALA A 242 2.42 -24.68 17.60
N LYS A 243 1.80 -23.55 17.91
CA LYS A 243 2.46 -22.25 17.72
C LYS A 243 3.56 -22.07 18.75
N GLN A 244 4.76 -21.95 18.25
CA GLN A 244 5.94 -21.70 19.06
C GLN A 244 5.86 -20.31 19.70
N ALA A 245 6.08 -20.23 21.01
CA ALA A 245 6.23 -18.96 21.69
C ALA A 245 7.54 -18.24 21.27
N PRO A 246 7.72 -16.97 21.61
CA PRO A 246 8.94 -16.23 21.28
C PRO A 246 10.20 -16.95 21.76
N LEU A 247 11.24 -16.92 20.91
CA LEU A 247 12.57 -17.40 21.28
C LEU A 247 13.19 -16.49 22.33
N LEU A 248 13.73 -17.04 23.41
CA LEU A 248 14.21 -16.27 24.56
C LEU A 248 15.74 -16.08 24.61
N THR A 249 16.49 -16.76 23.75
CA THR A 249 17.96 -16.76 23.77
C THR A 249 18.58 -15.35 23.76
N SER A 250 17.97 -14.40 23.05
CA SER A 250 18.44 -13.00 23.01
C SER A 250 17.39 -12.01 23.55
N ALA A 251 16.45 -12.50 24.37
CA ALA A 251 15.36 -11.64 24.84
C ALA A 251 15.87 -10.46 25.66
N ALA A 252 16.79 -10.68 26.59
CA ALA A 252 17.27 -9.66 27.51
C ALA A 252 18.26 -8.65 26.88
N SER A 253 18.70 -8.83 25.63
CA SER A 253 19.42 -7.79 24.89
C SER A 253 18.49 -6.80 24.19
N ARG A 254 17.22 -7.20 23.93
CA ARG A 254 16.23 -6.41 23.21
C ARG A 254 15.15 -5.84 24.12
N ILE A 255 14.85 -6.53 25.20
CA ILE A 255 13.78 -6.23 26.16
C ILE A 255 14.44 -5.88 27.49
N ASP A 256 13.96 -4.82 28.10
CA ASP A 256 14.39 -4.36 29.43
C ASP A 256 14.26 -5.50 30.48
N PRO A 257 15.32 -5.87 31.19
CA PRO A 257 15.29 -6.93 32.21
C PRO A 257 14.25 -6.68 33.29
N GLY A 258 14.06 -5.42 33.71
CA GLY A 258 13.04 -5.03 34.67
C GLY A 258 11.63 -5.26 34.15
N TYR A 259 11.40 -4.99 32.85
CA TYR A 259 10.14 -5.33 32.19
C TYR A 259 9.96 -6.86 32.16
N ILE A 260 11.00 -7.63 31.79
CA ILE A 260 10.92 -9.09 31.78
C ILE A 260 10.48 -9.60 33.15
N ARG A 261 11.11 -9.16 34.25
CA ARG A 261 10.79 -9.56 35.63
C ARG A 261 9.29 -9.29 35.95
N ARG A 262 8.83 -8.06 35.70
CA ARG A 262 7.43 -7.70 35.96
C ARG A 262 6.45 -8.51 35.12
N PHE A 263 6.77 -8.67 33.83
CA PHE A 263 5.91 -9.39 32.87
C PHE A 263 5.76 -10.88 33.20
N ILE A 264 6.82 -11.56 33.59
CA ILE A 264 6.74 -13.00 33.97
C ILE A 264 6.07 -13.21 35.31
N ALA A 265 6.20 -12.24 36.23
CA ALA A 265 5.51 -12.28 37.53
C ALA A 265 3.98 -12.13 37.40
N ASP A 266 3.53 -11.23 36.52
CA ASP A 266 2.11 -11.00 36.24
C ASP A 266 1.89 -10.49 34.81
N PRO A 267 1.78 -11.40 33.82
CA PRO A 267 1.71 -11.03 32.41
C PRO A 267 0.45 -10.26 32.04
N HIS A 268 -0.68 -10.53 32.70
CA HIS A 268 -1.97 -9.93 32.34
C HIS A 268 -2.07 -8.48 32.82
N THR A 269 -1.54 -8.15 33.99
CA THR A 269 -1.48 -6.76 34.48
C THR A 269 -0.50 -5.92 33.65
N ILE A 270 0.65 -6.48 33.26
CA ILE A 270 1.67 -5.73 32.49
C ILE A 270 1.29 -5.59 31.03
N LYS A 271 0.60 -6.57 30.47
CA LYS A 271 0.08 -6.52 29.09
C LYS A 271 -1.30 -7.15 28.99
N PRO A 272 -2.37 -6.40 29.23
CA PRO A 272 -3.72 -6.88 29.00
C PRO A 272 -3.90 -7.48 27.60
N GLY A 273 -4.65 -8.58 27.50
CA GLY A 273 -4.87 -9.30 26.25
C GLY A 273 -3.67 -10.12 25.75
N THR A 274 -2.66 -10.34 26.56
CA THR A 274 -1.58 -11.28 26.24
C THR A 274 -2.07 -12.72 26.21
N SER A 275 -1.57 -13.53 25.25
CA SER A 275 -1.80 -14.97 25.23
C SER A 275 -0.87 -15.78 26.14
N MET A 276 0.11 -15.13 26.76
CA MET A 276 0.98 -15.78 27.76
C MET A 276 0.19 -15.99 29.05
N PRO A 277 0.08 -17.22 29.56
CA PRO A 277 -0.62 -17.47 30.79
C PRO A 277 0.17 -16.98 32.01
N ASN A 278 -0.55 -16.67 33.09
CA ASN A 278 0.08 -16.49 34.41
C ASN A 278 0.35 -17.87 35.03
N VAL A 279 1.63 -18.25 35.09
CA VAL A 279 2.09 -19.52 35.67
C VAL A 279 2.54 -19.39 37.12
N MET A 280 2.61 -18.17 37.65
CA MET A 280 3.10 -17.88 39.02
C MET A 280 1.97 -17.48 40.00
N GLY A 281 0.71 -17.45 39.52
CA GLY A 281 -0.43 -16.97 40.33
C GLY A 281 -0.68 -17.79 41.62
N HIS A 282 -0.18 -19.01 41.71
CA HIS A 282 -0.30 -19.88 42.85
C HIS A 282 0.84 -19.70 43.88
N LEU A 283 1.91 -18.99 43.55
CA LEU A 283 3.07 -18.74 44.45
C LEU A 283 2.72 -17.62 45.43
N SER A 284 3.36 -17.72 46.62
CA SER A 284 3.38 -16.59 47.58
C SER A 284 4.02 -15.33 46.93
N GLY A 285 3.83 -14.16 47.51
CA GLY A 285 4.46 -12.93 47.01
C GLY A 285 5.97 -13.04 46.93
N ASP A 286 6.59 -13.53 48.01
CA ASP A 286 8.06 -13.70 48.15
C ASP A 286 8.60 -14.74 47.16
N ASP A 287 7.93 -15.89 47.01
CA ASP A 287 8.34 -16.93 46.06
C ASP A 287 8.21 -16.45 44.62
N ARG A 288 7.16 -15.68 44.29
CA ARG A 288 6.95 -15.10 42.98
C ARG A 288 8.05 -14.08 42.62
N ASP A 289 8.41 -13.21 43.59
CA ASP A 289 9.48 -12.24 43.36
C ASP A 289 10.85 -12.94 43.24
N ALA A 290 11.14 -13.93 44.09
CA ALA A 290 12.35 -14.74 43.97
C ALA A 290 12.43 -15.51 42.64
N ALA A 291 11.34 -16.16 42.22
CA ALA A 291 11.30 -16.91 40.98
C ALA A 291 11.45 -15.98 39.76
N SER A 292 10.71 -14.86 39.70
CA SER A 292 10.78 -13.92 38.60
C SER A 292 12.16 -13.24 38.50
N THR A 293 12.77 -12.92 39.61
CA THR A 293 14.15 -12.36 39.68
C THR A 293 15.15 -13.39 39.14
N ALA A 294 15.14 -14.60 39.68
CA ALA A 294 16.08 -15.64 39.25
C ALA A 294 15.93 -16.00 37.77
N ILE A 295 14.72 -16.13 37.27
CA ILE A 295 14.48 -16.37 35.83
C ILE A 295 15.01 -15.20 35.00
N THR A 296 14.84 -13.96 35.43
CA THR A 296 15.38 -12.81 34.72
C THR A 296 16.91 -12.88 34.63
N HIS A 297 17.62 -13.19 35.70
CA HIS A 297 19.09 -13.38 35.67
C HIS A 297 19.50 -14.54 34.75
N TYR A 298 18.74 -15.64 34.73
CA TYR A 298 18.95 -16.70 33.75
C TYR A 298 18.81 -16.21 32.32
N LEU A 299 17.74 -15.48 31.97
CA LEU A 299 17.55 -14.93 30.63
C LEU A 299 18.60 -13.88 30.24
N VAL A 300 19.06 -13.06 31.20
CA VAL A 300 20.18 -12.12 30.98
C VAL A 300 21.46 -12.88 30.66
N SER A 301 21.72 -14.00 31.33
CA SER A 301 22.91 -14.82 31.07
C SER A 301 22.94 -15.46 29.67
N LEU A 302 21.76 -15.63 29.04
CA LEU A 302 21.64 -16.14 27.65
C LEU A 302 21.84 -15.04 26.62
N ALA A 303 21.70 -13.76 26.98
CA ALA A 303 21.81 -12.65 26.07
C ALA A 303 23.27 -12.42 25.63
N GLY A 304 23.50 -12.23 24.36
CA GLY A 304 24.85 -12.00 23.81
C GLY A 304 25.41 -10.59 24.09
N ALA A 305 24.53 -9.64 24.46
CA ALA A 305 24.87 -8.26 24.79
C ALA A 305 23.92 -7.72 25.88
N PRO A 306 24.37 -6.78 26.72
CA PRO A 306 23.49 -6.14 27.67
C PRO A 306 22.46 -5.27 27.00
N PHE A 307 21.32 -5.06 27.65
CA PHE A 307 20.27 -4.13 27.20
C PHE A 307 20.79 -2.69 27.36
N HIS A 308 20.56 -1.89 26.32
CA HIS A 308 20.78 -0.45 26.37
C HIS A 308 19.49 0.24 25.88
N ARG A 309 19.12 1.32 26.52
CA ARG A 309 18.01 2.16 26.10
C ARG A 309 18.52 3.27 25.21
N ASP A 310 17.93 3.43 24.05
CA ASP A 310 18.28 4.45 23.07
C ASP A 310 17.35 5.66 23.25
N ASP A 311 17.85 6.85 22.94
CA ASP A 311 17.03 8.05 22.82
C ASP A 311 16.11 7.97 21.59
N VAL A 312 14.91 8.55 21.71
CA VAL A 312 13.94 8.61 20.64
C VAL A 312 14.24 9.80 19.73
N ASP A 313 14.41 9.55 18.45
CA ASP A 313 14.54 10.60 17.43
C ASP A 313 13.14 11.06 16.99
N ALA A 314 12.83 12.34 17.20
CA ALA A 314 11.50 12.91 16.94
C ALA A 314 11.15 12.97 15.45
N GLU A 315 12.15 13.18 14.57
CA GLU A 315 11.87 13.21 13.11
C GLU A 315 11.59 11.78 12.60
N SER A 316 12.33 10.80 13.05
CA SER A 316 12.05 9.38 12.79
C SER A 316 10.68 8.96 13.33
N ALA A 317 10.31 9.40 14.53
CA ALA A 317 9.00 9.12 15.10
C ALA A 317 7.86 9.70 14.25
N THR A 318 8.03 10.89 13.69
CA THR A 318 7.04 11.49 12.77
C THR A 318 6.85 10.65 11.51
N ARG A 319 7.95 10.19 10.89
CA ARG A 319 7.88 9.28 9.73
C ARG A 319 7.30 7.92 10.09
N GLY A 320 7.65 7.42 11.26
CA GLY A 320 7.12 6.17 11.80
C GLY A 320 5.61 6.23 12.04
N HIS A 321 5.08 7.38 12.49
CA HIS A 321 3.64 7.61 12.59
C HIS A 321 2.95 7.46 11.23
N GLU A 322 3.46 8.11 10.18
CA GLU A 322 2.90 7.99 8.83
C GLU A 322 2.94 6.55 8.31
N LEU A 323 4.06 5.84 8.55
CA LEU A 323 4.22 4.44 8.16
C LEU A 323 3.24 3.53 8.91
N PHE A 324 3.14 3.67 10.23
CA PHE A 324 2.24 2.85 11.04
C PHE A 324 0.80 2.91 10.55
N HIS A 325 0.34 4.10 10.13
CA HIS A 325 -1.01 4.36 9.65
C HIS A 325 -1.22 4.11 8.15
N SER A 326 -0.20 3.71 7.39
CA SER A 326 -0.33 3.52 5.94
C SER A 326 0.08 2.17 5.40
N VAL A 327 1.11 1.51 5.98
CA VAL A 327 1.65 0.27 5.41
C VAL A 327 0.89 -0.99 5.83
N GLY A 328 -0.07 -0.88 6.76
CA GLY A 328 -0.96 -1.97 7.16
C GLY A 328 -0.90 -2.39 8.62
N CYS A 329 -0.08 -1.75 9.48
CA CYS A 329 -0.01 -2.07 10.91
C CYS A 329 -1.37 -1.91 11.60
N VAL A 330 -2.12 -0.87 11.24
CA VAL A 330 -3.45 -0.56 11.78
C VAL A 330 -4.54 -1.55 11.36
N ALA A 331 -4.29 -2.46 10.45
CA ALA A 331 -5.23 -3.54 10.17
C ALA A 331 -5.40 -4.48 11.38
N CYS A 332 -4.32 -4.69 12.15
CA CYS A 332 -4.31 -5.56 13.32
C CYS A 332 -4.13 -4.80 14.64
N HIS A 333 -3.34 -3.72 14.65
CA HIS A 333 -3.09 -2.90 15.83
C HIS A 333 -4.02 -1.68 15.85
N SER A 334 -4.28 -1.14 17.05
CA SER A 334 -5.06 0.08 17.19
C SER A 334 -4.33 1.26 16.52
N PRO A 335 -5.03 2.10 15.72
CA PRO A 335 -4.50 3.40 15.36
C PRO A 335 -4.20 4.20 16.63
N ARG A 336 -3.19 5.06 16.59
CA ARG A 336 -2.76 5.88 17.72
C ARG A 336 -2.80 7.36 17.35
N ASP A 337 -3.26 8.18 18.27
CA ASP A 337 -3.22 9.63 18.11
C ASP A 337 -1.78 10.19 18.22
N GLU A 338 -1.64 11.50 18.14
CA GLU A 338 -0.36 12.21 18.24
C GLU A 338 0.34 12.04 19.62
N HIS A 339 -0.41 11.62 20.63
CA HIS A 339 0.10 11.34 21.98
C HIS A 339 0.41 9.86 22.20
N GLY A 340 0.21 9.03 21.18
CA GLY A 340 0.41 7.59 21.25
C GLY A 340 -0.73 6.81 21.92
N THR A 341 -1.89 7.46 22.16
CA THR A 341 -3.07 6.82 22.75
C THR A 341 -3.79 5.96 21.71
N GLU A 342 -4.13 4.74 22.06
CA GLU A 342 -4.86 3.82 21.18
C GLU A 342 -6.32 4.26 21.02
N SER A 343 -6.76 4.52 19.78
CA SER A 343 -8.12 5.00 19.46
C SER A 343 -9.15 3.88 19.26
N MET A 344 -8.69 2.65 18.99
CA MET A 344 -9.52 1.46 18.72
C MET A 344 -8.97 0.22 19.44
N PRO A 345 -8.82 0.25 20.78
CA PRO A 345 -8.24 -0.88 21.53
C PRO A 345 -9.07 -2.15 21.39
N GLU A 346 -10.40 -2.01 21.35
CA GLU A 346 -11.32 -3.11 21.09
C GLU A 346 -11.10 -3.66 19.69
N ASN A 347 -11.09 -4.95 19.52
CA ASN A 347 -10.81 -5.63 18.25
C ASN A 347 -9.40 -5.39 17.66
N SER A 348 -8.44 -4.95 18.48
CA SER A 348 -7.05 -4.75 18.13
C SER A 348 -6.13 -5.73 18.86
N VAL A 349 -4.96 -6.00 18.28
CA VAL A 349 -3.89 -6.70 18.98
C VAL A 349 -3.19 -5.67 19.86
N ALA A 350 -3.33 -5.79 21.18
CA ALA A 350 -2.69 -4.88 22.11
C ALA A 350 -1.16 -4.88 21.96
N LEU A 351 -0.59 -3.69 21.85
CA LEU A 351 0.87 -3.51 21.83
C LEU A 351 1.46 -3.54 23.24
N GLY A 352 0.71 -3.03 24.22
CA GLY A 352 1.22 -2.73 25.55
C GLY A 352 2.16 -1.52 25.52
N ASP A 353 2.84 -1.27 26.63
CA ASP A 353 3.83 -0.20 26.69
C ASP A 353 5.16 -0.67 26.08
N LEU A 354 5.36 -0.31 24.81
CA LEU A 354 6.58 -0.66 24.08
C LEU A 354 7.77 0.20 24.52
N SER A 355 7.52 1.41 25.01
CA SER A 355 8.55 2.32 25.49
C SER A 355 9.28 1.79 26.71
N GLN A 356 8.57 1.14 27.62
CA GLN A 356 9.17 0.47 28.77
C GLN A 356 9.79 -0.89 28.42
N LYS A 357 9.34 -1.49 27.31
CA LYS A 357 9.69 -2.87 26.95
C LYS A 357 10.94 -2.97 26.14
N TYR A 358 11.07 -2.20 25.07
CA TYR A 358 12.14 -2.33 24.08
C TYR A 358 13.09 -1.14 24.09
N SER A 359 14.33 -1.37 23.67
CA SER A 359 15.15 -0.32 23.10
C SER A 359 14.72 -0.04 21.65
N VAL A 360 15.02 1.15 21.12
CA VAL A 360 14.72 1.47 19.70
C VAL A 360 15.44 0.48 18.78
N ALA A 361 16.72 0.19 19.02
CA ALA A 361 17.49 -0.78 18.27
C ALA A 361 16.90 -2.20 18.36
N GLY A 362 16.47 -2.62 19.56
CA GLY A 362 15.85 -3.94 19.76
C GLY A 362 14.49 -4.07 19.08
N LEU A 363 13.70 -3.00 19.08
CA LEU A 363 12.40 -2.98 18.42
C LEU A 363 12.55 -2.92 16.89
N SER A 364 13.46 -2.10 16.35
CA SER A 364 13.72 -2.03 14.91
C SER A 364 14.17 -3.37 14.35
N THR A 365 15.11 -4.04 15.01
CA THR A 365 15.56 -5.40 14.63
C THR A 365 14.40 -6.42 14.62
N PHE A 366 13.51 -6.33 15.63
CA PHE A 366 12.33 -7.19 15.67
C PHE A 366 11.35 -6.89 14.53
N LEU A 367 11.12 -5.62 14.21
CA LEU A 367 10.20 -5.22 13.15
C LEU A 367 10.72 -5.60 11.76
N GLU A 368 12.04 -5.55 11.56
CA GLU A 368 12.70 -5.94 10.32
C GLU A 368 12.69 -7.46 10.11
N HIS A 369 12.90 -8.23 11.20
CA HIS A 369 13.01 -9.70 11.16
C HIS A 369 12.14 -10.39 12.22
N PRO A 370 10.80 -10.23 12.20
CA PRO A 370 9.94 -10.72 13.28
C PRO A 370 9.98 -12.23 13.47
N HIS A 371 10.19 -13.00 12.39
CA HIS A 371 10.23 -14.47 12.45
C HIS A 371 11.51 -15.01 13.11
N SER A 372 12.60 -14.24 13.14
CA SER A 372 13.80 -14.61 13.89
C SER A 372 13.56 -14.69 15.41
N VAL A 373 12.49 -14.02 15.89
CA VAL A 373 12.08 -13.99 17.29
C VAL A 373 10.78 -14.76 17.51
N ARG A 374 9.86 -14.69 16.55
CA ARG A 374 8.53 -15.33 16.61
C ARG A 374 8.29 -16.19 15.36
N PRO A 375 8.88 -17.40 15.30
CA PRO A 375 8.75 -18.29 14.13
C PRO A 375 7.30 -18.64 13.79
N SER A 376 6.40 -18.64 14.80
CA SER A 376 4.97 -18.89 14.61
C SER A 376 4.22 -17.87 13.75
N GLY A 377 4.89 -16.81 13.28
CA GLY A 377 4.29 -15.83 12.38
C GLY A 377 3.20 -14.94 13.00
N ARG A 378 3.01 -14.93 14.32
CA ARG A 378 1.99 -14.09 14.96
C ARG A 378 2.18 -12.59 14.71
N MET A 379 3.42 -12.13 14.61
CA MET A 379 3.78 -10.84 14.02
C MET A 379 4.39 -11.13 12.68
N PRO A 380 3.73 -10.81 11.57
CA PRO A 380 4.24 -11.10 10.24
C PRO A 380 5.38 -10.15 9.85
N ASP A 381 6.17 -10.60 8.88
CA ASP A 381 7.13 -9.76 8.21
C ASP A 381 6.39 -8.82 7.22
N MET A 382 6.44 -7.51 7.49
CA MET A 382 5.82 -6.47 6.68
C MET A 382 6.72 -6.01 5.52
N LYS A 383 7.86 -6.69 5.29
CA LYS A 383 8.86 -6.29 4.30
C LYS A 383 9.29 -4.84 4.48
N LEU A 384 9.56 -4.48 5.72
CA LEU A 384 10.08 -3.18 6.06
C LEU A 384 11.54 -3.08 5.64
N THR A 385 11.92 -1.93 5.15
CA THR A 385 13.31 -1.60 5.01
C THR A 385 13.91 -1.31 6.38
N HIS A 386 15.22 -1.38 6.49
CA HIS A 386 15.94 -1.07 7.74
C HIS A 386 15.51 0.29 8.33
N TRP A 387 15.39 1.31 7.50
CA TRP A 387 15.00 2.65 7.94
C TRP A 387 13.54 2.76 8.35
N GLU A 388 12.65 2.13 7.60
CA GLU A 388 11.24 2.08 8.01
C GLU A 388 11.07 1.37 9.36
N ALA A 389 11.86 0.35 9.62
CA ALA A 389 11.86 -0.34 10.91
C ALA A 389 12.38 0.57 12.05
N ILE A 390 13.43 1.38 11.79
CA ILE A 390 13.92 2.39 12.72
C ILE A 390 12.88 3.48 12.96
N ASP A 391 12.29 4.03 11.91
CA ASP A 391 11.26 5.08 12.00
C ASP A 391 10.07 4.59 12.84
N LEU A 392 9.58 3.37 12.56
CA LEU A 392 8.51 2.75 13.33
C LEU A 392 8.90 2.48 14.78
N ALA A 393 10.14 2.03 15.03
CA ALA A 393 10.61 1.78 16.38
C ALA A 393 10.68 3.07 17.20
N ASN A 394 11.15 4.17 16.60
CA ASN A 394 11.14 5.48 17.25
C ASN A 394 9.71 5.94 17.56
N TYR A 395 8.78 5.83 16.60
CA TYR A 395 7.38 6.19 16.81
C TYR A 395 6.73 5.39 17.94
N LEU A 396 6.92 4.08 17.95
CA LEU A 396 6.34 3.18 18.95
C LEU A 396 7.00 3.30 20.32
N SER A 397 8.14 3.96 20.42
CA SER A 397 8.87 4.24 21.67
C SER A 397 8.64 5.67 22.19
N VAL A 398 7.80 6.48 21.55
CA VAL A 398 7.40 7.81 22.07
C VAL A 398 6.74 7.65 23.44
N GLY A 399 7.07 8.52 24.39
CA GLY A 399 6.56 8.48 25.76
C GLY A 399 7.48 7.74 26.75
N VAL A 400 8.70 7.39 26.32
CA VAL A 400 9.73 6.91 27.26
C VAL A 400 9.96 7.99 28.32
N ASP A 401 9.69 7.65 29.57
CA ASP A 401 10.13 8.46 30.70
C ASP A 401 11.66 8.42 30.73
N SER A 402 12.29 9.55 30.44
CA SER A 402 13.75 9.71 30.47
C SER A 402 14.39 9.48 31.83
N GLN A 403 13.57 9.34 32.88
CA GLN A 403 14.02 9.02 34.23
C GLN A 403 14.18 7.50 34.46
N LEU A 404 13.78 6.64 33.53
CA LEU A 404 14.09 5.21 33.60
C LEU A 404 15.55 4.98 33.18
N GLU A 405 16.49 5.42 33.98
CA GLU A 405 17.90 5.01 33.87
C GLU A 405 18.00 3.49 34.08
N SER A 406 18.11 2.76 32.99
CA SER A 406 18.47 1.35 33.07
C SER A 406 19.99 1.22 33.03
N SER A 407 20.59 1.12 34.17
CA SER A 407 21.97 0.58 34.25
C SER A 407 21.95 -0.83 33.63
N PRO A 408 22.89 -1.18 32.72
CA PRO A 408 22.94 -2.50 32.10
C PRO A 408 22.96 -3.58 33.19
N MET A 409 21.92 -4.42 33.22
CA MET A 409 21.84 -5.51 34.21
C MET A 409 22.85 -6.60 33.85
N GLN A 410 23.73 -6.92 34.77
CA GLN A 410 24.60 -8.09 34.66
C GLN A 410 23.95 -9.30 35.34
N ALA A 411 24.10 -10.48 34.75
CA ALA A 411 23.63 -11.70 35.37
C ALA A 411 24.40 -12.01 36.64
N ASP A 412 23.69 -12.25 37.75
CA ASP A 412 24.27 -12.74 38.98
C ASP A 412 24.50 -14.26 38.87
N PRO A 413 25.78 -14.74 38.91
CA PRO A 413 26.08 -16.16 38.77
C PRO A 413 25.35 -17.05 39.79
N SER A 414 25.08 -16.54 40.99
CA SER A 414 24.41 -17.28 42.05
C SER A 414 22.92 -17.52 41.75
N LEU A 415 22.29 -16.70 40.91
CA LEU A 415 20.88 -16.79 40.54
C LEU A 415 20.63 -17.55 39.23
N ILE A 416 21.63 -17.75 38.39
CA ILE A 416 21.46 -18.37 37.05
C ILE A 416 20.88 -19.79 37.15
N ASP A 417 21.48 -20.65 37.98
CA ASP A 417 21.00 -22.03 38.13
C ASP A 417 19.64 -22.10 38.82
N HIS A 418 19.40 -21.22 39.79
CA HIS A 418 18.08 -21.07 40.40
C HIS A 418 17.01 -20.67 39.36
N GLY A 419 17.35 -19.71 38.49
CA GLY A 419 16.49 -19.26 37.42
C GLY A 419 16.20 -20.36 36.40
N ARG A 420 17.20 -21.13 36.00
CA ARG A 420 17.04 -22.28 35.10
C ARG A 420 16.10 -23.33 35.73
N ASN A 421 16.26 -23.61 37.01
CA ASN A 421 15.38 -24.58 37.71
C ASN A 421 13.92 -24.06 37.82
N TRP A 422 13.70 -22.78 38.14
CA TRP A 422 12.38 -22.20 38.14
C TRP A 422 11.74 -22.20 36.74
N PHE A 423 12.53 -21.86 35.69
CA PHE A 423 12.07 -21.87 34.28
C PHE A 423 11.56 -23.26 33.86
N ALA A 424 12.25 -24.32 34.26
CA ALA A 424 11.80 -25.69 34.04
C ALA A 424 10.59 -26.06 34.92
N LYS A 425 10.64 -25.78 36.24
CA LYS A 425 9.59 -26.15 37.19
C LYS A 425 8.23 -25.49 36.90
N LEU A 426 8.25 -24.24 36.43
CA LEU A 426 7.02 -23.50 36.04
C LEU A 426 6.53 -23.83 34.63
N GLY A 427 7.20 -24.73 33.90
CA GLY A 427 6.79 -25.20 32.58
C GLY A 427 7.05 -24.17 31.46
N CYS A 428 7.91 -23.18 31.63
CA CYS A 428 8.26 -22.21 30.60
C CYS A 428 8.86 -22.91 29.35
N VAL A 429 9.57 -24.03 29.57
CA VAL A 429 10.18 -24.87 28.50
C VAL A 429 9.18 -25.51 27.56
N GLU A 430 7.91 -25.65 27.94
CA GLU A 430 6.89 -26.26 27.07
C GLU A 430 6.52 -25.33 25.89
N CYS A 431 6.64 -24.03 26.10
CA CYS A 431 6.31 -23.01 25.09
C CYS A 431 7.55 -22.32 24.52
N HIS A 432 8.57 -22.05 25.35
CA HIS A 432 9.72 -21.23 24.98
C HIS A 432 10.99 -22.06 24.77
N VAL A 433 11.71 -21.77 23.70
CA VAL A 433 13.06 -22.31 23.46
C VAL A 433 14.09 -21.38 24.06
N ALA A 434 14.92 -21.90 24.96
CA ALA A 434 16.13 -21.29 25.48
C ALA A 434 17.33 -22.21 25.13
N LYS A 435 18.46 -21.63 24.72
CA LYS A 435 19.61 -22.33 24.11
C LYS A 435 20.10 -23.53 24.91
N ASP A 436 20.09 -23.48 26.24
CA ASP A 436 20.58 -24.52 27.12
C ASP A 436 19.49 -25.48 27.63
N ALA A 437 18.21 -25.14 27.41
CA ALA A 437 17.09 -25.96 27.86
C ALA A 437 16.80 -27.14 26.92
N VAL A 438 17.30 -27.11 25.70
CA VAL A 438 17.03 -28.13 24.66
C VAL A 438 17.83 -29.42 24.89
N GLN A 439 18.92 -29.40 25.68
CA GLN A 439 19.81 -30.57 25.84
C GLN A 439 19.38 -31.59 26.88
N SER A 440 18.37 -31.33 27.70
CA SER A 440 17.89 -32.31 28.66
C SER A 440 16.47 -32.77 28.38
N ASN A 441 16.31 -33.97 27.83
CA ASN A 441 15.03 -34.68 27.76
C ASN A 441 14.34 -34.88 29.12
N GLN A 442 15.00 -34.49 30.22
CA GLN A 442 14.49 -34.63 31.58
C GLN A 442 13.54 -33.48 32.01
N HIS A 443 13.39 -32.39 31.23
CA HIS A 443 12.63 -31.22 31.65
C HIS A 443 11.24 -31.04 31.01
N ARG A 444 10.81 -31.95 30.13
CA ARG A 444 9.44 -31.95 29.61
C ARG A 444 8.46 -32.71 30.53
N GLN A 445 8.53 -32.44 31.83
CA GLN A 445 7.73 -33.21 32.80
C GLN A 445 6.24 -32.84 32.79
N LEU A 446 5.91 -31.58 32.48
CA LEU A 446 4.51 -31.15 32.48
C LEU A 446 3.74 -31.72 31.27
N ALA A 447 4.32 -31.75 30.11
CA ALA A 447 3.68 -32.27 28.90
C ALA A 447 3.40 -33.78 29.00
N THR A 448 4.27 -34.55 29.68
CA THR A 448 4.10 -36.00 29.90
C THR A 448 3.03 -36.33 30.93
N HIS A 449 2.61 -35.34 31.75
CA HIS A 449 1.59 -35.54 32.80
C HIS A 449 0.27 -34.80 32.51
N SER A 450 0.19 -34.03 31.41
CA SER A 450 -1.03 -33.35 31.00
C SER A 450 -1.93 -34.30 30.24
N PRO A 451 -3.24 -34.38 30.56
CA PRO A 451 -4.16 -35.21 29.83
C PRO A 451 -4.29 -34.74 28.36
N ALA A 452 -4.59 -35.67 27.45
CA ALA A 452 -4.88 -35.33 26.04
C ALA A 452 -6.06 -34.35 25.96
N LEU A 453 -6.14 -33.58 24.85
CA LEU A 453 -7.20 -32.56 24.64
C LEU A 453 -8.60 -33.16 24.75
N SER A 454 -8.78 -34.39 24.26
CA SER A 454 -10.05 -35.14 24.31
C SER A 454 -10.43 -35.63 25.72
N GLN A 455 -9.49 -35.62 26.66
CA GLN A 455 -9.68 -36.09 28.05
C GLN A 455 -9.74 -34.92 29.07
N LEU A 456 -9.73 -33.69 28.59
CA LEU A 456 -9.75 -32.51 29.47
C LEU A 456 -11.08 -32.41 30.23
N ASP A 457 -11.00 -32.23 31.56
CA ASP A 457 -12.10 -31.71 32.34
C ASP A 457 -12.25 -30.22 32.10
N THR A 458 -13.31 -29.83 31.39
CA THR A 458 -13.54 -28.42 31.01
C THR A 458 -13.99 -27.54 32.16
N GLU A 459 -14.31 -28.10 33.35
CA GLU A 459 -14.71 -27.36 34.54
C GLU A 459 -13.54 -27.11 35.51
N ARG A 460 -12.37 -27.68 35.22
CA ARG A 460 -11.19 -27.58 36.10
C ARG A 460 -9.97 -27.11 35.33
N GLY A 461 -8.88 -26.81 36.04
CA GLY A 461 -7.62 -26.47 35.45
C GLY A 461 -7.63 -25.10 34.74
N CYS A 462 -6.99 -25.02 33.58
CA CYS A 462 -6.77 -23.77 32.84
C CYS A 462 -8.04 -23.05 32.37
N LEU A 463 -9.15 -23.77 32.25
CA LEU A 463 -10.45 -23.22 31.86
C LEU A 463 -11.29 -22.74 33.04
N SER A 464 -10.91 -23.11 34.26
CA SER A 464 -11.62 -22.65 35.48
C SER A 464 -11.27 -21.19 35.82
N THR A 465 -12.17 -20.54 36.56
CA THR A 465 -11.94 -19.20 37.13
C THR A 465 -11.16 -19.24 38.45
N GLY A 466 -10.94 -20.46 39.02
CA GLY A 466 -10.23 -20.67 40.28
C GLY A 466 -8.71 -20.59 40.20
N PHE A 467 -8.08 -20.50 41.36
CA PHE A 467 -6.61 -20.57 41.48
C PHE A 467 -6.13 -22.01 41.75
N GLY A 468 -5.02 -22.40 41.18
CA GLY A 468 -4.38 -23.70 41.36
C GLY A 468 -2.99 -23.78 40.70
N ASN A 469 -2.39 -24.98 40.71
CA ASN A 469 -1.09 -25.24 40.10
C ASN A 469 -1.11 -25.38 38.57
N TRP A 470 -1.99 -24.68 37.92
CA TRP A 470 -2.15 -24.67 36.46
C TRP A 470 -1.99 -23.28 35.88
N PRO A 471 -1.57 -23.17 34.62
CA PRO A 471 -1.51 -21.88 33.90
C PRO A 471 -2.89 -21.22 33.85
N ARG A 472 -2.96 -19.94 34.23
CA ARG A 472 -4.19 -19.13 34.17
C ARG A 472 -4.21 -18.26 32.94
N TYR A 473 -5.29 -18.33 32.18
CA TYR A 473 -5.57 -17.48 31.03
C TYR A 473 -6.72 -16.50 31.33
N GLU A 474 -6.65 -15.29 30.82
CA GLU A 474 -7.76 -14.34 30.83
C GLU A 474 -8.70 -14.68 29.66
N LEU A 475 -9.68 -15.51 29.94
CA LEU A 475 -10.73 -15.87 28.99
C LEU A 475 -12.05 -15.29 29.47
N ASP A 476 -12.84 -14.74 28.55
CA ASP A 476 -14.26 -14.43 28.83
C ASP A 476 -15.13 -15.71 28.70
N ASP A 477 -16.40 -15.61 29.09
CA ASP A 477 -17.30 -16.77 29.09
C ASP A 477 -17.56 -17.28 27.66
N ASN A 478 -17.69 -16.39 26.66
CA ASN A 478 -17.88 -16.80 25.27
C ASN A 478 -16.67 -17.57 24.74
N GLN A 479 -15.47 -17.14 25.12
CA GLN A 479 -14.23 -17.82 24.75
C GLN A 479 -14.14 -19.21 25.42
N ARG A 480 -14.50 -19.32 26.71
CA ARG A 480 -14.56 -20.62 27.40
C ARG A 480 -15.56 -21.55 26.76
N ASP A 481 -16.73 -21.07 26.43
CA ASP A 481 -17.78 -21.89 25.79
C ASP A 481 -17.36 -22.34 24.41
N ALA A 482 -16.74 -21.48 23.62
CA ALA A 482 -16.20 -21.83 22.30
C ALA A 482 -15.10 -22.90 22.41
N ILE A 483 -14.19 -22.76 23.39
CA ILE A 483 -13.17 -23.77 23.67
C ILE A 483 -13.81 -25.11 24.07
N ARG A 484 -14.83 -25.12 24.97
CA ARG A 484 -15.56 -26.33 25.35
C ARG A 484 -16.18 -27.04 24.13
N VAL A 485 -16.83 -26.28 23.24
CA VAL A 485 -17.40 -26.82 22.00
C VAL A 485 -16.30 -27.40 21.09
N ALA A 486 -15.16 -26.74 20.98
CA ALA A 486 -14.05 -27.24 20.18
C ALA A 486 -13.41 -28.51 20.76
N LEU A 487 -13.29 -28.60 22.10
CA LEU A 487 -12.76 -29.78 22.80
C LEU A 487 -13.70 -30.99 22.67
N ALA A 488 -15.03 -30.78 22.77
CA ALA A 488 -16.02 -31.85 22.55
C ALA A 488 -15.94 -32.43 21.12
N ALA A 489 -15.37 -31.67 20.15
CA ALA A 489 -15.16 -32.10 18.78
C ALA A 489 -13.66 -32.22 18.42
N ALA A 490 -12.79 -32.46 19.42
CA ALA A 490 -11.33 -32.45 19.23
C ALA A 490 -10.88 -33.49 18.20
N ASP A 491 -11.48 -34.63 18.17
CA ASP A 491 -11.14 -35.77 17.26
C ASP A 491 -11.81 -35.66 15.87
N THR A 492 -12.66 -34.66 15.67
CA THR A 492 -13.33 -34.46 14.39
C THR A 492 -12.42 -33.67 13.43
N ALA A 493 -12.05 -34.30 12.33
CA ALA A 493 -11.29 -33.67 11.27
C ALA A 493 -12.05 -32.47 10.70
N LEU A 494 -11.32 -31.39 10.38
CA LEU A 494 -11.86 -30.22 9.70
C LEU A 494 -11.93 -30.46 8.20
N GLY A 495 -13.04 -30.10 7.57
CA GLY A 495 -13.12 -30.02 6.12
C GLY A 495 -12.23 -28.87 5.57
N ASP A 496 -11.93 -28.91 4.29
CA ASP A 496 -11.03 -27.94 3.64
C ASP A 496 -11.48 -26.48 3.85
N ARG A 497 -12.78 -26.21 3.82
CA ARG A 497 -13.34 -24.87 4.08
C ARG A 497 -13.08 -24.42 5.51
N ASP A 498 -13.27 -25.28 6.48
CA ASP A 498 -13.04 -24.99 7.89
C ASP A 498 -11.55 -24.77 8.17
N GLN A 499 -10.67 -25.53 7.51
CA GLN A 499 -9.22 -25.34 7.59
C GLN A 499 -8.79 -23.97 7.02
N ILE A 500 -9.40 -23.53 5.91
CA ILE A 500 -9.19 -22.18 5.36
C ILE A 500 -9.61 -21.14 6.40
N VAL A 501 -10.81 -21.26 6.96
CA VAL A 501 -11.34 -20.30 7.95
C VAL A 501 -10.44 -20.26 9.19
N LEU A 502 -10.08 -21.44 9.72
CA LEU A 502 -9.17 -21.55 10.86
C LEU A 502 -7.84 -20.82 10.60
N THR A 503 -7.20 -21.12 9.47
CA THR A 503 -5.90 -20.52 9.13
C THR A 503 -6.03 -19.01 8.91
N MET A 504 -7.03 -18.57 8.14
CA MET A 504 -7.23 -17.15 7.85
C MET A 504 -7.54 -16.33 9.11
N GLU A 505 -8.26 -16.88 10.07
CA GLU A 505 -8.51 -16.20 11.35
C GLU A 505 -7.28 -16.24 12.27
N SER A 506 -6.61 -17.39 12.37
CA SER A 506 -5.39 -17.54 13.18
C SER A 506 -4.29 -16.54 12.80
N PHE A 507 -4.19 -16.22 11.50
CA PHE A 507 -3.24 -15.22 10.98
C PHE A 507 -3.88 -13.87 10.65
N ARG A 508 -5.15 -13.68 11.07
CA ARG A 508 -5.88 -12.41 10.92
C ARG A 508 -5.98 -11.91 9.48
N CYS A 509 -5.99 -12.80 8.50
CA CYS A 509 -6.16 -12.46 7.09
C CYS A 509 -7.47 -11.72 6.83
N TYR A 510 -8.51 -12.05 7.62
CA TYR A 510 -9.83 -11.42 7.57
C TYR A 510 -9.84 -9.95 7.98
N ARG A 511 -8.78 -9.42 8.58
CA ARG A 511 -8.66 -7.98 8.89
C ARG A 511 -8.43 -7.12 7.63
N CYS A 512 -7.98 -7.74 6.55
CA CYS A 512 -7.70 -7.09 5.27
C CYS A 512 -8.51 -7.69 4.12
N HIS A 513 -8.66 -9.01 4.13
CA HIS A 513 -9.28 -9.75 3.04
C HIS A 513 -10.68 -10.22 3.42
N ARG A 514 -11.60 -10.00 2.50
CA ARG A 514 -12.90 -10.64 2.56
C ARG A 514 -12.85 -11.98 1.85
N ARG A 515 -13.44 -13.02 2.46
CA ARG A 515 -13.73 -14.28 1.78
C ARG A 515 -15.12 -14.74 2.17
N ASP A 516 -15.94 -14.92 1.15
CA ASP A 516 -17.36 -15.23 1.29
C ASP A 516 -18.04 -14.15 2.17
N ASP A 517 -18.67 -14.53 3.28
CA ASP A 517 -19.33 -13.61 4.21
C ASP A 517 -18.43 -13.16 5.38
N LEU A 518 -17.15 -13.56 5.39
CA LEU A 518 -16.24 -13.27 6.48
C LEU A 518 -15.21 -12.20 6.11
N GLY A 519 -14.93 -11.32 7.06
CA GLY A 519 -13.79 -10.39 7.02
C GLY A 519 -13.95 -9.23 6.06
N GLY A 520 -12.80 -8.62 5.74
CA GLY A 520 -12.67 -7.38 4.98
C GLY A 520 -12.29 -6.21 5.87
N VAL A 521 -11.92 -5.11 5.24
CA VAL A 521 -11.60 -3.86 5.95
C VAL A 521 -12.87 -3.28 6.54
N SER A 522 -12.89 -3.04 7.85
CA SER A 522 -14.04 -2.39 8.52
C SER A 522 -14.09 -0.90 8.17
N ASP A 523 -15.29 -0.30 8.21
CA ASP A 523 -15.50 1.12 7.93
C ASP A 523 -14.62 2.03 8.80
N GLN A 524 -14.41 1.67 10.07
CA GLN A 524 -13.55 2.40 10.99
C GLN A 524 -12.09 2.38 10.58
N ARG A 525 -11.62 1.33 9.91
CA ARG A 525 -10.23 1.15 9.46
C ARG A 525 -10.01 1.53 8.00
N ASP A 526 -11.08 1.70 7.23
CA ASP A 526 -11.04 2.06 5.82
C ASP A 526 -10.19 3.32 5.52
N PRO A 527 -10.25 4.39 6.33
CA PRO A 527 -9.46 5.60 6.11
C PRO A 527 -7.93 5.40 6.12
N PHE A 528 -7.44 4.30 6.70
CA PHE A 528 -6.00 4.00 6.77
C PHE A 528 -5.48 3.20 5.57
N PHE A 529 -6.37 2.80 4.65
CA PHE A 529 -5.97 2.11 3.42
C PHE A 529 -5.81 3.10 2.29
N HIS A 530 -4.59 3.34 1.88
CA HIS A 530 -4.22 4.39 0.93
C HIS A 530 -3.74 3.82 -0.41
N THR A 531 -3.81 4.66 -1.42
CA THR A 531 -3.29 4.39 -2.76
C THR A 531 -2.40 5.53 -3.23
N THR A 532 -1.52 5.24 -4.17
CA THR A 532 -0.81 6.28 -4.94
C THR A 532 -1.57 6.67 -6.20
N ASN A 533 -2.72 6.04 -6.48
CA ASN A 533 -3.53 6.28 -7.67
C ASN A 533 -5.02 6.15 -7.38
N GLU A 534 -5.64 7.27 -7.04
CA GLU A 534 -7.06 7.35 -6.66
C GLU A 534 -8.01 7.01 -7.83
N ASN A 535 -7.54 7.13 -9.09
CA ASN A 535 -8.36 6.79 -10.28
C ASN A 535 -8.77 5.31 -10.33
N LEU A 536 -8.11 4.44 -9.56
CA LEU A 536 -8.44 3.02 -9.46
C LEU A 536 -9.58 2.73 -8.48
N GLY A 537 -10.12 3.75 -7.81
CA GLY A 537 -11.20 3.60 -6.83
C GLY A 537 -10.83 2.69 -5.66
N PRO A 538 -11.81 2.07 -4.99
CA PRO A 538 -11.55 1.18 -3.85
C PRO A 538 -10.59 0.03 -4.18
N GLN A 539 -10.61 -0.50 -5.39
CA GLN A 539 -9.66 -1.55 -5.82
C GLN A 539 -8.21 -1.08 -5.88
N GLY A 540 -7.98 0.23 -5.93
CA GLY A 540 -6.63 0.82 -5.87
C GLY A 540 -6.04 0.85 -4.48
N ARG A 541 -6.83 0.68 -3.42
CA ARG A 541 -6.41 0.85 -2.02
C ARG A 541 -6.78 -0.32 -1.10
N ILE A 542 -7.94 -0.96 -1.33
CA ILE A 542 -8.41 -2.07 -0.51
C ILE A 542 -7.80 -3.40 -0.97
N PRO A 543 -7.34 -4.26 -0.04
CA PRO A 543 -6.89 -5.60 -0.37
C PRO A 543 -7.98 -6.41 -1.09
N PRO A 544 -7.60 -7.28 -2.06
CA PRO A 544 -8.58 -8.00 -2.88
C PRO A 544 -9.40 -8.99 -2.06
N SER A 545 -10.65 -9.22 -2.46
CA SER A 545 -11.42 -10.38 -1.99
C SER A 545 -10.72 -11.68 -2.36
N LEU A 546 -10.74 -12.64 -1.43
CA LEU A 546 -10.23 -14.00 -1.62
C LEU A 546 -11.35 -15.01 -1.94
N THR A 547 -12.60 -14.56 -2.05
CA THR A 547 -13.70 -15.41 -2.53
C THR A 547 -13.38 -15.91 -3.93
N GLY A 548 -13.37 -17.24 -4.11
CA GLY A 548 -13.06 -17.87 -5.39
C GLY A 548 -11.62 -17.70 -5.88
N VAL A 549 -10.68 -17.36 -4.98
CA VAL A 549 -9.28 -17.10 -5.34
C VAL A 549 -8.58 -18.29 -5.97
N GLY A 550 -8.91 -19.52 -5.55
CA GLY A 550 -8.36 -20.76 -6.13
C GLY A 550 -8.79 -20.98 -7.57
N GLY A 551 -10.04 -20.63 -7.92
CA GLY A 551 -10.52 -20.66 -9.30
C GLY A 551 -9.98 -19.51 -10.17
N LYS A 552 -9.51 -18.42 -9.53
CA LYS A 552 -8.95 -17.25 -10.19
C LYS A 552 -7.46 -17.38 -10.47
N LEU A 553 -6.66 -17.69 -9.45
CA LEU A 553 -5.21 -17.64 -9.49
C LEU A 553 -4.59 -19.03 -9.65
N ARG A 554 -3.52 -19.10 -10.42
CA ARG A 554 -2.70 -20.30 -10.51
C ARG A 554 -1.93 -20.53 -9.20
N SER A 555 -1.79 -21.80 -8.79
CA SER A 555 -1.12 -22.17 -7.51
C SER A 555 0.30 -21.62 -7.42
N LYS A 556 1.07 -21.63 -8.52
CA LYS A 556 2.41 -21.01 -8.54
C LYS A 556 2.36 -19.52 -8.20
N TRP A 557 1.42 -18.77 -8.77
CA TRP A 557 1.26 -17.35 -8.48
C TRP A 557 0.84 -17.11 -7.02
N MET A 558 -0.10 -17.91 -6.50
CA MET A 558 -0.48 -17.85 -5.09
C MET A 558 0.73 -18.07 -4.17
N ARG A 559 1.61 -19.00 -4.52
CA ARG A 559 2.85 -19.23 -3.77
C ARG A 559 3.79 -18.03 -3.83
N ASP A 560 3.99 -17.45 -5.01
CA ASP A 560 4.82 -16.27 -5.19
C ASP A 560 4.32 -15.08 -4.34
N VAL A 561 3.00 -14.95 -4.12
CA VAL A 561 2.40 -13.92 -3.28
C VAL A 561 2.45 -14.26 -1.79
N LEU A 562 1.95 -15.46 -1.40
CA LEU A 562 1.80 -15.84 0.00
C LEU A 562 3.12 -16.11 0.71
N VAL A 563 4.09 -16.66 -0.03
CA VAL A 563 5.38 -17.10 0.51
C VAL A 563 6.53 -16.23 0.00
N GLY A 564 6.47 -15.82 -1.26
CA GLY A 564 7.52 -15.02 -1.88
C GLY A 564 7.37 -13.51 -1.71
N GLY A 565 6.24 -13.04 -1.20
CA GLY A 565 5.98 -11.60 -0.98
C GLY A 565 5.82 -10.79 -2.27
N ARG A 566 5.49 -11.44 -3.40
CA ARG A 566 5.30 -10.76 -4.68
C ARG A 566 4.10 -9.82 -4.63
N SER A 567 4.30 -8.57 -5.04
CA SER A 567 3.23 -7.59 -5.23
C SER A 567 2.99 -7.34 -6.72
N ILE A 568 1.72 -7.27 -7.11
CA ILE A 568 1.29 -6.90 -8.47
C ILE A 568 0.62 -5.52 -8.53
N ARG A 569 0.33 -4.94 -7.36
CA ARG A 569 -0.38 -3.68 -7.23
C ARG A 569 0.55 -2.64 -6.57
N PRO A 570 1.51 -2.07 -7.31
CA PRO A 570 2.49 -1.13 -6.73
C PRO A 570 1.85 0.17 -6.22
N TYR A 571 0.62 0.45 -6.60
CA TYR A 571 -0.15 1.62 -6.19
C TYR A 571 -0.84 1.46 -4.83
N VAL A 572 -0.97 0.25 -4.28
CA VAL A 572 -1.52 0.00 -2.94
C VAL A 572 -0.42 0.22 -1.91
N LYS A 573 -0.62 1.17 -0.98
CA LYS A 573 0.37 1.44 0.07
C LYS A 573 0.42 0.35 1.13
N THR A 574 -0.73 -0.25 1.44
CA THR A 574 -0.81 -1.37 2.39
C THR A 574 -0.09 -2.58 1.83
N ARG A 575 0.88 -3.08 2.57
CA ARG A 575 1.66 -4.26 2.21
C ARG A 575 0.96 -5.53 2.66
N MET A 576 1.07 -6.59 1.86
CA MET A 576 0.61 -7.91 2.28
C MET A 576 1.62 -8.53 3.24
N PRO A 577 1.20 -8.83 4.49
CA PRO A 577 2.07 -9.45 5.49
C PRO A 577 2.55 -10.84 5.05
N GLN A 578 3.79 -11.18 5.38
CA GLN A 578 4.37 -12.51 5.15
C GLN A 578 4.44 -13.28 6.47
N TYR A 579 3.90 -14.48 6.48
CA TYR A 579 3.76 -15.29 7.70
C TYR A 579 4.72 -16.48 7.78
N GLY A 580 5.54 -16.69 6.73
CA GLY A 580 6.38 -17.89 6.57
C GLY A 580 5.64 -19.05 5.89
N ALA A 581 6.40 -19.82 5.10
CA ALA A 581 5.85 -20.89 4.29
C ALA A 581 5.15 -21.97 5.13
N ASP A 582 5.76 -22.39 6.23
CA ASP A 582 5.23 -23.44 7.11
C ASP A 582 3.87 -23.09 7.70
N ASN A 583 3.61 -21.81 7.87
CA ASN A 583 2.37 -21.30 8.48
C ASN A 583 1.21 -21.19 7.48
N VAL A 584 1.45 -20.88 6.20
CA VAL A 584 0.36 -20.50 5.27
C VAL A 584 0.41 -21.19 3.91
N ALA A 585 1.46 -21.93 3.56
CA ALA A 585 1.57 -22.52 2.21
C ALA A 585 0.47 -23.53 1.89
N HIS A 586 -0.06 -24.25 2.88
CA HIS A 586 -1.16 -25.20 2.72
C HIS A 586 -2.46 -24.56 2.22
N LEU A 587 -2.66 -23.24 2.45
CA LEU A 587 -3.81 -22.50 1.91
C LEU A 587 -3.87 -22.54 0.39
N ILE A 588 -2.73 -22.69 -0.30
CA ILE A 588 -2.67 -22.70 -1.77
C ILE A 588 -3.44 -23.90 -2.31
N GLU A 589 -3.21 -25.07 -1.73
CA GLU A 589 -3.86 -26.31 -2.12
C GLU A 589 -5.33 -26.32 -1.70
N LEU A 590 -5.64 -25.83 -0.50
CA LEU A 590 -7.00 -25.70 0.01
C LEU A 590 -7.85 -24.76 -0.85
N PHE A 591 -7.32 -23.59 -1.23
CA PHE A 591 -8.03 -22.67 -2.13
C PHE A 591 -8.28 -23.31 -3.49
N ALA A 592 -7.28 -24.00 -4.06
CA ALA A 592 -7.44 -24.67 -5.34
C ALA A 592 -8.46 -25.81 -5.30
N ALA A 593 -8.58 -26.51 -4.17
CA ALA A 593 -9.54 -27.61 -3.97
C ALA A 593 -10.98 -27.10 -3.77
N VAL A 594 -11.14 -26.01 -3.01
CA VAL A 594 -12.47 -25.52 -2.61
C VAL A 594 -13.10 -24.59 -3.65
N ASP A 595 -12.28 -23.82 -4.38
CA ASP A 595 -12.76 -22.81 -5.31
C ASP A 595 -12.79 -23.33 -6.75
N PRO A 596 -13.95 -23.67 -7.29
CA PRO A 596 -14.05 -24.15 -8.67
C PRO A 596 -13.69 -23.05 -9.65
N LYS A 597 -13.08 -23.43 -10.76
CA LYS A 597 -12.94 -22.54 -11.91
C LYS A 597 -14.31 -22.25 -12.50
N PRO A 598 -14.52 -21.02 -13.03
CA PRO A 598 -15.77 -20.72 -13.72
C PRO A 598 -16.05 -21.69 -14.87
N SER A 599 -17.31 -22.12 -14.98
CA SER A 599 -17.75 -22.92 -16.11
C SER A 599 -18.04 -22.00 -17.32
N VAL A 600 -17.07 -21.85 -18.20
CA VAL A 600 -17.17 -21.03 -19.41
C VAL A 600 -16.89 -21.89 -20.63
N LYS A 601 -17.75 -21.79 -21.64
CA LYS A 601 -17.46 -22.40 -22.94
C LYS A 601 -16.39 -21.57 -23.64
N ILE A 602 -15.19 -22.12 -23.75
CA ILE A 602 -14.09 -21.51 -24.47
C ILE A 602 -14.03 -22.11 -25.86
N THR A 603 -14.14 -21.28 -26.87
CA THR A 603 -13.89 -21.66 -28.25
C THR A 603 -12.39 -21.55 -28.52
N GLU A 604 -11.77 -22.66 -28.90
CA GLU A 604 -10.36 -22.62 -29.27
C GLU A 604 -10.16 -21.87 -30.57
N THR A 605 -9.10 -21.07 -30.62
CA THR A 605 -8.73 -20.32 -31.82
C THR A 605 -8.08 -21.27 -32.83
N PRO A 606 -8.60 -21.37 -34.07
CA PRO A 606 -8.08 -22.32 -35.03
C PRO A 606 -6.62 -22.10 -35.44
N ASP A 607 -6.18 -20.84 -35.44
CA ASP A 607 -4.79 -20.45 -35.73
C ASP A 607 -4.24 -19.55 -34.61
N PRO A 608 -3.38 -20.08 -33.71
CA PRO A 608 -2.78 -19.30 -32.63
C PRO A 608 -1.93 -18.12 -33.09
N LYS A 609 -1.35 -18.17 -34.29
CA LYS A 609 -0.54 -17.06 -34.83
C LYS A 609 -1.42 -15.89 -35.26
N GLU A 610 -2.50 -16.14 -35.96
CA GLU A 610 -3.46 -15.10 -36.36
C GLU A 610 -4.21 -14.60 -35.12
N ALA A 611 -4.54 -15.46 -34.15
CA ALA A 611 -5.11 -15.07 -32.88
C ALA A 611 -4.21 -14.08 -32.12
N ARG A 612 -2.90 -14.34 -32.04
CA ARG A 612 -1.94 -13.41 -31.41
C ARG A 612 -1.88 -12.06 -32.11
N LYS A 613 -1.93 -12.03 -33.44
CA LYS A 613 -1.96 -10.79 -34.21
C LYS A 613 -3.23 -10.00 -33.93
N THR A 614 -4.40 -10.64 -33.94
CA THR A 614 -5.68 -10.04 -33.61
C THR A 614 -5.72 -9.57 -32.15
N GLY A 615 -5.17 -10.35 -31.21
CA GLY A 615 -5.05 -9.98 -29.80
C GLY A 615 -4.17 -8.74 -29.60
N HIS A 616 -3.05 -8.65 -30.32
CA HIS A 616 -2.20 -7.46 -30.33
C HIS A 616 -2.97 -6.22 -30.81
N GLU A 617 -3.79 -6.35 -31.85
CA GLU A 617 -4.63 -5.28 -32.37
C GLU A 617 -5.71 -4.88 -31.35
N LEU A 618 -6.42 -5.86 -30.77
CA LEU A 618 -7.47 -5.62 -29.77
C LEU A 618 -6.93 -4.92 -28.51
N VAL A 619 -5.76 -5.30 -28.02
CA VAL A 619 -5.14 -4.68 -26.83
C VAL A 619 -4.67 -3.26 -27.13
N GLY A 620 -4.30 -2.97 -28.38
CA GLY A 620 -3.79 -1.68 -28.85
C GLY A 620 -4.85 -0.59 -28.94
N ARG A 621 -4.39 0.62 -29.30
CA ARG A 621 -5.19 1.85 -29.36
C ARG A 621 -6.34 1.77 -30.37
N SER A 622 -6.17 1.11 -31.49
CA SER A 622 -7.19 0.93 -32.53
C SER A 622 -8.22 -0.14 -32.18
N GLY A 623 -7.92 -1.02 -31.20
CA GLY A 623 -8.80 -2.07 -30.75
C GLY A 623 -9.66 -1.66 -29.55
N LEU A 624 -9.51 -2.37 -28.43
CA LEU A 624 -10.20 -2.10 -27.16
C LEU A 624 -9.40 -1.14 -26.26
N ASN A 625 -8.22 -0.72 -26.71
CA ASN A 625 -7.38 0.26 -26.04
C ASN A 625 -7.08 -0.08 -24.55
N CYS A 626 -6.80 -1.35 -24.27
CA CYS A 626 -6.50 -1.82 -22.90
C CYS A 626 -5.32 -1.07 -22.27
N ILE A 627 -4.37 -0.63 -23.12
CA ILE A 627 -3.21 0.18 -22.73
C ILE A 627 -3.55 1.60 -22.25
N ALA A 628 -4.78 2.05 -22.41
CA ALA A 628 -5.22 3.30 -21.78
C ALA A 628 -5.11 3.22 -20.24
N CYS A 629 -5.42 2.04 -19.68
CA CYS A 629 -5.48 1.82 -18.25
C CYS A 629 -4.41 0.83 -17.74
N HIS A 630 -3.94 -0.11 -18.54
CA HIS A 630 -3.04 -1.17 -18.14
C HIS A 630 -1.60 -0.91 -18.54
N THR A 631 -0.70 -1.16 -17.60
CA THR A 631 0.75 -1.25 -17.85
C THR A 631 1.03 -2.46 -18.77
N PHE A 632 2.04 -2.37 -19.60
CA PHE A 632 2.48 -3.43 -20.48
C PHE A 632 4.01 -3.48 -20.55
N GLN A 633 4.65 -4.60 -20.21
CA GLN A 633 6.11 -4.73 -20.12
C GLN A 633 6.75 -3.64 -19.24
N GLN A 634 6.12 -3.31 -18.13
CA GLN A 634 6.51 -2.21 -17.24
C GLN A 634 6.46 -0.81 -17.88
N LYS A 635 6.01 -0.68 -19.12
CA LYS A 635 5.74 0.61 -19.75
C LYS A 635 4.44 1.17 -19.17
N PRO A 636 4.41 2.44 -18.74
CA PRO A 636 3.25 3.02 -18.07
C PRO A 636 2.05 3.08 -19.01
N ALA A 637 0.86 2.90 -18.46
CA ALA A 637 -0.41 3.13 -19.13
C ALA A 637 -0.60 4.62 -19.50
N GLN A 638 -1.51 4.90 -20.40
CA GLN A 638 -1.77 6.27 -20.88
C GLN A 638 -2.47 7.14 -19.82
N THR A 639 -3.40 6.56 -19.04
CA THR A 639 -4.21 7.30 -18.08
C THR A 639 -4.04 6.85 -16.63
N MET A 640 -4.03 5.55 -16.37
CA MET A 640 -3.87 4.99 -15.02
C MET A 640 -2.99 3.73 -15.05
N PRO A 641 -2.04 3.55 -14.13
CA PRO A 641 -1.14 2.40 -14.12
C PRO A 641 -1.80 1.19 -13.44
N ALA A 642 -2.86 0.64 -14.03
CA ALA A 642 -3.41 -0.63 -13.58
C ALA A 642 -2.40 -1.78 -13.81
N VAL A 643 -2.74 -2.97 -13.33
CA VAL A 643 -1.86 -4.15 -13.39
C VAL A 643 -1.27 -4.42 -14.77
N ASP A 644 -0.03 -4.91 -14.81
CA ASP A 644 0.68 -5.22 -16.06
C ASP A 644 0.03 -6.42 -16.77
N LEU A 645 -0.37 -6.23 -18.02
CA LEU A 645 -1.03 -7.27 -18.82
C LEU A 645 -0.12 -8.43 -19.15
N THR A 646 1.20 -8.24 -19.22
CA THR A 646 2.15 -9.30 -19.57
C THR A 646 2.26 -10.39 -18.49
N GLU A 647 1.70 -10.15 -17.31
CA GLU A 647 1.69 -11.13 -16.22
C GLU A 647 0.37 -11.92 -16.13
N MET A 648 -0.65 -11.55 -16.92
CA MET A 648 -2.00 -12.11 -16.76
C MET A 648 -2.08 -13.62 -16.98
N ALA A 649 -1.45 -14.13 -18.02
CA ALA A 649 -1.47 -15.56 -18.35
C ALA A 649 -0.70 -16.44 -17.35
N GLN A 650 0.33 -15.88 -16.69
CA GLN A 650 1.03 -16.58 -15.61
C GLN A 650 0.26 -16.56 -14.29
N ARG A 651 -0.60 -15.55 -14.12
CA ARG A 651 -1.33 -15.27 -12.90
C ARG A 651 -2.68 -15.96 -12.85
N LEU A 652 -3.46 -15.87 -13.92
CA LEU A 652 -4.87 -16.22 -13.95
C LEU A 652 -5.10 -17.61 -14.59
N HIS A 653 -6.17 -18.26 -14.19
CA HIS A 653 -6.75 -19.35 -14.95
C HIS A 653 -7.46 -18.81 -16.19
N LYS A 654 -7.37 -19.53 -17.31
CA LYS A 654 -7.96 -19.14 -18.61
C LYS A 654 -9.48 -18.93 -18.49
N GLU A 655 -10.14 -19.84 -17.80
CA GLU A 655 -11.59 -19.81 -17.59
C GLU A 655 -12.04 -18.57 -16.81
N TRP A 656 -11.30 -18.24 -15.75
CA TRP A 656 -11.58 -17.03 -14.98
C TRP A 656 -11.34 -15.77 -15.80
N PHE A 657 -10.26 -15.72 -16.57
CA PHE A 657 -9.95 -14.60 -17.44
C PHE A 657 -11.07 -14.34 -18.46
N PHE A 658 -11.57 -15.39 -19.11
CA PHE A 658 -12.66 -15.29 -20.08
C PHE A 658 -13.92 -14.69 -19.46
N GLN A 659 -14.36 -15.22 -18.33
CA GLN A 659 -15.55 -14.71 -17.67
C GLN A 659 -15.36 -13.27 -17.20
N TYR A 660 -14.18 -12.96 -16.65
CA TYR A 660 -13.86 -11.61 -16.17
C TYR A 660 -13.86 -10.58 -17.31
N MET A 661 -13.30 -10.91 -18.46
CA MET A 661 -13.28 -10.01 -19.62
C MET A 661 -14.68 -9.64 -20.10
N VAL A 662 -15.58 -10.61 -20.14
CA VAL A 662 -16.97 -10.38 -20.58
C VAL A 662 -17.78 -9.67 -19.49
N SER A 663 -17.57 -10.00 -18.22
CA SER A 663 -18.40 -9.53 -17.10
C SER A 663 -17.53 -9.14 -15.90
N PRO A 664 -16.71 -8.07 -15.98
CA PRO A 664 -15.77 -7.73 -14.94
C PRO A 664 -16.42 -7.42 -13.58
N GLN A 665 -17.54 -6.71 -13.55
CA GLN A 665 -18.26 -6.36 -12.33
C GLN A 665 -18.86 -7.57 -11.62
N LEU A 666 -19.21 -8.64 -12.34
CA LEU A 666 -19.72 -9.86 -11.75
C LEU A 666 -18.70 -10.55 -10.84
N LEU A 667 -17.45 -10.65 -11.33
CA LEU A 667 -16.36 -11.32 -10.58
C LEU A 667 -15.59 -10.37 -9.67
N SER A 668 -15.76 -9.08 -9.85
CA SER A 668 -15.10 -8.03 -9.07
C SER A 668 -16.00 -6.82 -8.93
N PRO A 669 -17.00 -6.87 -8.03
CA PRO A 669 -17.88 -5.75 -7.79
C PRO A 669 -17.10 -4.47 -7.48
N GLY A 670 -17.52 -3.33 -8.02
CA GLY A 670 -16.83 -2.04 -7.86
C GLY A 670 -15.55 -1.88 -8.68
N THR A 671 -15.26 -2.79 -9.62
CA THR A 671 -14.12 -2.61 -10.54
C THR A 671 -14.36 -1.45 -11.49
N VAL A 672 -13.31 -0.67 -11.73
CA VAL A 672 -13.32 0.39 -12.75
C VAL A 672 -13.09 -0.15 -14.17
N MET A 673 -12.81 -1.45 -14.32
CA MET A 673 -12.63 -2.07 -15.62
C MET A 673 -13.97 -2.13 -16.36
N PRO A 674 -14.09 -1.51 -17.55
CA PRO A 674 -15.33 -1.53 -18.32
C PRO A 674 -15.59 -2.91 -18.93
N SER A 675 -16.85 -3.20 -19.25
CA SER A 675 -17.20 -4.31 -20.12
C SER A 675 -17.12 -3.86 -21.58
N PHE A 676 -16.32 -4.57 -22.39
CA PHE A 676 -16.28 -4.38 -23.84
C PHE A 676 -17.22 -5.33 -24.60
N TRP A 677 -17.92 -6.17 -23.85
CA TRP A 677 -18.93 -7.10 -24.35
C TRP A 677 -20.24 -6.97 -23.55
N PRO A 678 -20.85 -5.77 -23.51
CA PRO A 678 -22.06 -5.56 -22.73
C PRO A 678 -23.17 -6.50 -23.23
N GLY A 679 -23.83 -7.23 -22.30
CA GLY A 679 -24.82 -8.24 -22.65
C GLY A 679 -24.30 -9.40 -23.50
N GLY A 680 -22.99 -9.66 -23.49
CA GLY A 680 -22.38 -10.70 -24.32
C GLY A 680 -22.20 -10.33 -25.79
N LYS A 681 -22.34 -9.05 -26.18
CA LYS A 681 -22.14 -8.56 -27.54
C LYS A 681 -20.91 -7.66 -27.61
N ALA A 682 -20.05 -7.92 -28.59
CA ALA A 682 -18.84 -7.13 -28.78
C ALA A 682 -19.13 -5.70 -29.25
N ILE A 683 -18.43 -4.72 -28.67
CA ILE A 683 -18.40 -3.34 -29.18
C ILE A 683 -17.69 -3.29 -30.54
N ARG A 684 -16.60 -4.04 -30.71
CA ARG A 684 -15.89 -4.20 -32.00
C ARG A 684 -16.49 -5.35 -32.80
N LYS A 685 -17.62 -5.10 -33.45
CA LYS A 685 -18.38 -6.11 -34.22
C LYS A 685 -17.62 -6.60 -35.45
N GLU A 686 -16.75 -5.77 -36.01
CA GLU A 686 -15.93 -6.02 -37.19
C GLU A 686 -14.76 -6.97 -36.99
N VAL A 687 -14.38 -7.20 -35.73
CA VAL A 687 -13.28 -8.10 -35.40
C VAL A 687 -13.83 -9.47 -35.01
N LEU A 688 -13.44 -10.52 -35.74
CA LEU A 688 -13.86 -11.91 -35.51
C LEU A 688 -15.41 -12.03 -35.45
N ASP A 689 -16.12 -11.34 -36.36
CA ASP A 689 -17.58 -11.31 -36.46
C ASP A 689 -18.30 -10.93 -35.15
N GLY A 690 -17.59 -10.20 -34.26
CA GLY A 690 -18.13 -9.79 -33.00
C GLY A 690 -18.27 -10.93 -31.96
N ASP A 691 -17.70 -12.11 -32.21
CA ASP A 691 -17.76 -13.23 -31.26
C ASP A 691 -16.90 -12.96 -30.00
N PRO A 692 -17.53 -12.84 -28.82
CA PRO A 692 -16.82 -12.54 -27.57
C PRO A 692 -15.75 -13.61 -27.21
N ASN A 693 -16.04 -14.89 -27.45
CA ASN A 693 -15.13 -15.96 -27.13
C ASN A 693 -13.87 -15.93 -28.00
N LEU A 694 -14.04 -15.68 -29.30
CA LEU A 694 -12.91 -15.56 -30.21
C LEU A 694 -12.09 -14.32 -29.93
N GLN A 695 -12.73 -13.17 -29.64
CA GLN A 695 -12.01 -11.93 -29.29
C GLN A 695 -11.22 -12.08 -27.98
N VAL A 696 -11.85 -12.59 -26.92
CA VAL A 696 -11.15 -12.83 -25.62
C VAL A 696 -10.08 -13.91 -25.79
N GLY A 697 -10.34 -14.95 -26.60
CA GLY A 697 -9.36 -15.95 -26.95
C GLY A 697 -8.12 -15.39 -27.64
N ALA A 698 -8.32 -14.48 -28.60
CA ALA A 698 -7.22 -13.79 -29.29
C ALA A 698 -6.38 -12.94 -28.33
N ILE A 699 -7.02 -12.20 -27.42
CA ILE A 699 -6.32 -11.44 -26.37
C ILE A 699 -5.52 -12.39 -25.48
N TRP A 700 -6.11 -13.51 -25.05
CA TRP A 700 -5.43 -14.49 -24.22
C TRP A 700 -4.20 -15.07 -24.92
N GLU A 701 -4.32 -15.51 -26.17
CA GLU A 701 -3.19 -16.05 -26.97
C GLU A 701 -2.06 -15.02 -27.14
N TYR A 702 -2.40 -13.75 -27.29
CA TYR A 702 -1.41 -12.68 -27.31
C TYR A 702 -0.70 -12.51 -25.95
N LEU A 703 -1.45 -12.51 -24.85
CA LEU A 703 -0.90 -12.34 -23.50
C LEU A 703 -0.11 -13.57 -23.01
N LEU A 704 -0.27 -14.75 -23.62
CA LEU A 704 0.56 -15.92 -23.35
C LEU A 704 2.05 -15.70 -23.66
N GLU A 705 2.36 -14.79 -24.59
CA GLU A 705 3.74 -14.43 -24.91
C GLU A 705 4.44 -13.68 -23.75
N GLY A 706 3.66 -13.19 -22.76
CA GLY A 706 4.16 -12.53 -21.58
C GLY A 706 5.05 -11.32 -21.91
N ARG A 707 6.22 -11.23 -21.30
CA ARG A 707 7.16 -10.13 -21.51
C ARG A 707 7.81 -10.11 -22.91
N GLN A 708 7.68 -11.19 -23.68
CA GLN A 708 8.18 -11.27 -25.06
C GLN A 708 7.15 -10.78 -26.08
N ALA A 709 5.91 -10.55 -25.66
CA ALA A 709 4.85 -10.07 -26.52
C ALA A 709 5.22 -8.75 -27.21
N ARG A 710 4.86 -8.61 -28.50
CA ARG A 710 5.05 -7.37 -29.24
C ARG A 710 4.32 -6.23 -28.53
N THR A 711 4.97 -5.07 -28.36
CA THR A 711 4.33 -3.91 -27.74
C THR A 711 3.07 -3.49 -28.48
N PRO A 712 1.92 -3.28 -27.81
CA PRO A 712 0.67 -2.86 -28.45
C PRO A 712 0.77 -1.50 -29.14
N GLN A 713 0.04 -1.34 -30.25
CA GLN A 713 0.01 -0.09 -30.98
C GLN A 713 -0.55 1.06 -30.12
N GLY A 714 0.13 2.19 -30.12
CA GLY A 714 -0.27 3.40 -29.39
C GLY A 714 0.28 3.48 -27.96
N LEU A 715 1.00 2.47 -27.46
CA LEU A 715 1.68 2.55 -26.18
C LEU A 715 2.95 3.41 -26.26
N GLN A 716 3.66 3.35 -27.37
CA GLN A 716 4.78 4.24 -27.65
C GLN A 716 4.24 5.57 -28.18
N LEU A 717 4.13 6.54 -27.29
CA LEU A 717 3.84 7.93 -27.67
C LEU A 717 5.14 8.59 -28.14
N GLU A 718 5.04 9.47 -29.14
CA GLU A 718 6.19 10.33 -29.46
C GLU A 718 6.57 11.15 -28.23
N PRO A 719 7.88 11.29 -27.95
CA PRO A 719 8.32 12.06 -26.80
C PRO A 719 7.88 13.52 -26.93
N ILE A 720 7.50 14.12 -25.80
CA ILE A 720 7.41 15.56 -25.69
C ILE A 720 8.82 16.03 -25.35
N GLU A 721 9.43 16.82 -26.19
CA GLU A 721 10.76 17.35 -25.91
C GLU A 721 10.65 18.70 -25.20
N LEU A 722 11.18 18.79 -23.97
CA LEU A 722 11.45 20.07 -23.34
C LEU A 722 12.81 20.57 -23.83
N LEU A 723 12.80 21.79 -24.35
CA LEU A 723 14.01 22.45 -24.84
C LEU A 723 14.51 23.42 -23.77
N ALA A 724 15.80 23.40 -23.47
CA ALA A 724 16.44 24.50 -22.77
C ALA A 724 16.46 25.74 -23.70
N ASP A 725 16.20 26.91 -23.16
CA ASP A 725 16.33 28.16 -23.91
C ASP A 725 17.81 28.39 -24.25
N GLN A 726 18.10 29.21 -25.28
CA GLN A 726 19.49 29.42 -25.67
C GLN A 726 20.31 30.12 -24.58
N ASP A 727 19.65 30.91 -23.75
CA ASP A 727 20.28 31.72 -22.71
C ASP A 727 19.90 31.32 -21.28
N ARG A 728 18.99 30.36 -21.09
CA ARG A 728 18.49 29.99 -19.77
C ARG A 728 18.36 28.49 -19.58
N ALA A 729 18.70 28.05 -18.37
CA ALA A 729 18.44 26.68 -17.95
C ALA A 729 16.93 26.44 -17.79
N VAL A 730 16.47 25.27 -18.17
CA VAL A 730 15.11 24.80 -17.93
C VAL A 730 15.11 23.79 -16.78
N MET A 731 14.17 23.97 -15.87
CA MET A 731 14.03 23.09 -14.72
C MET A 731 12.66 22.38 -14.74
N LEU A 732 12.68 21.06 -14.46
CA LEU A 732 11.47 20.26 -14.38
C LEU A 732 11.42 19.46 -13.07
N ARG A 733 10.50 19.80 -12.19
CA ARG A 733 10.26 19.13 -10.91
C ARG A 733 9.13 18.12 -11.09
N ARG A 734 9.46 16.86 -11.22
CA ARG A 734 8.49 15.75 -11.39
C ARG A 734 9.12 14.42 -10.97
N SER A 735 8.31 13.36 -10.99
CA SER A 735 8.81 12.02 -10.82
C SER A 735 9.71 11.62 -12.00
N TYR A 736 10.93 11.22 -11.72
CA TYR A 736 11.88 10.66 -12.68
C TYR A 736 12.01 9.15 -12.45
N ARG A 737 12.27 8.40 -13.51
CA ARG A 737 12.61 6.99 -13.37
C ARG A 737 13.88 6.87 -12.52
N ASP A 738 13.91 5.92 -11.60
CA ASP A 738 15.03 5.62 -10.69
C ASP A 738 15.41 6.72 -9.67
N ILE A 739 14.63 7.83 -9.62
CA ILE A 739 14.78 8.89 -8.62
C ILE A 739 13.54 8.98 -7.70
N GLY A 740 12.36 8.63 -8.22
CA GLY A 740 11.12 8.76 -7.47
C GLY A 740 10.43 10.12 -7.65
N LYS A 741 9.56 10.49 -6.70
CA LYS A 741 8.63 11.60 -6.85
C LYS A 741 9.24 13.00 -6.72
N ARG A 742 10.41 13.14 -6.11
CA ARG A 742 11.07 14.41 -5.81
C ARG A 742 12.28 14.71 -6.71
N GLY A 743 12.24 14.21 -7.93
CA GLY A 743 13.27 14.51 -8.92
C GLY A 743 13.21 15.96 -9.40
N ILE A 744 14.36 16.59 -9.53
CA ILE A 744 14.54 17.92 -10.10
C ILE A 744 15.53 17.81 -11.25
N GLY A 745 15.02 17.81 -12.49
CA GLY A 745 15.86 17.84 -13.68
C GLY A 745 16.22 19.26 -14.06
N VAL A 746 17.42 19.45 -14.59
CA VAL A 746 17.93 20.72 -15.12
C VAL A 746 18.54 20.48 -16.49
N GLY A 747 18.03 21.17 -17.50
CA GLY A 747 18.62 21.23 -18.84
C GLY A 747 19.35 22.55 -19.01
N TYR A 748 20.63 22.50 -19.31
CA TYR A 748 21.47 23.68 -19.52
C TYR A 748 21.53 24.06 -21.00
N PRO A 749 21.72 25.35 -21.33
CA PRO A 749 21.82 25.83 -22.71
C PRO A 749 22.89 25.10 -23.54
N GLY A 750 24.00 24.74 -22.91
CA GLY A 750 25.10 24.00 -23.53
C GLY A 750 24.81 22.52 -23.85
N GLY A 751 23.60 22.05 -23.63
CA GLY A 751 23.24 20.65 -23.91
C GLY A 751 23.71 19.65 -22.85
N LEU A 752 24.23 20.11 -21.72
CA LEU A 752 24.40 19.28 -20.52
C LEU A 752 23.11 19.24 -19.74
N ASN A 753 22.87 18.13 -19.09
CA ASN A 753 21.67 17.95 -18.30
C ASN A 753 21.98 17.13 -17.05
N LEU A 754 21.23 17.37 -16.00
CA LEU A 754 21.29 16.58 -14.78
C LEU A 754 19.90 16.36 -14.19
N ALA A 755 19.80 15.39 -13.28
CA ALA A 755 18.67 15.26 -12.37
C ALA A 755 19.16 15.06 -10.94
N TYR A 756 18.61 15.87 -10.04
CA TYR A 756 18.86 15.87 -8.62
C TYR A 756 17.71 15.15 -7.89
N ASP A 757 18.04 14.31 -6.94
CA ASP A 757 17.10 13.61 -6.08
C ASP A 757 16.92 14.38 -4.76
N ALA A 758 15.84 15.14 -4.66
CA ALA A 758 15.52 15.93 -3.46
C ALA A 758 14.93 15.09 -2.30
N GLU A 759 14.73 13.78 -2.50
CA GLU A 759 14.40 12.84 -1.43
C GLU A 759 15.67 12.36 -0.72
N GLN A 760 16.70 12.05 -1.51
CA GLN A 760 17.96 11.50 -1.00
C GLN A 760 19.12 12.51 -0.98
N MET A 761 18.89 13.78 -1.35
CA MET A 761 19.90 14.85 -1.41
C MET A 761 21.17 14.39 -2.15
N ARG A 762 20.99 14.04 -3.43
CA ARG A 762 22.09 13.53 -4.28
C ARG A 762 21.97 13.97 -5.72
N LEU A 763 23.09 14.05 -6.40
CA LEU A 763 23.14 14.05 -7.85
C LEU A 763 22.79 12.63 -8.34
N ALA A 764 21.65 12.49 -9.03
CA ALA A 764 21.13 11.16 -9.36
C ALA A 764 21.53 10.69 -10.76
N MET A 765 21.58 11.60 -11.75
CA MET A 765 22.01 11.28 -13.12
C MET A 765 22.48 12.53 -13.88
N ILE A 766 23.31 12.31 -14.88
CA ILE A 766 23.81 13.32 -15.83
C ILE A 766 23.72 12.76 -17.25
N TRP A 767 23.45 13.61 -18.25
CA TRP A 767 23.40 13.20 -19.66
C TRP A 767 23.62 14.38 -20.61
N LYS A 768 23.85 14.08 -21.90
CA LYS A 768 24.14 15.07 -22.96
C LYS A 768 22.99 15.16 -23.97
N GLY A 769 22.91 16.28 -24.67
CA GLY A 769 21.98 16.51 -25.76
C GLY A 769 20.57 16.88 -25.30
N LYS A 770 19.55 16.23 -25.84
CA LYS A 770 18.15 16.54 -25.54
C LYS A 770 17.84 16.40 -24.07
N PHE A 771 17.07 17.37 -23.51
CA PHE A 771 16.83 17.39 -22.09
C PHE A 771 15.88 16.27 -21.61
N ALA A 772 14.57 16.43 -21.74
CA ALA A 772 13.67 15.47 -21.11
C ALA A 772 12.31 15.38 -21.81
N ASP A 773 11.69 14.20 -21.68
CA ASP A 773 10.31 13.92 -22.06
C ASP A 773 9.41 13.89 -20.82
N PRO A 774 8.61 14.92 -20.56
CA PRO A 774 7.62 14.93 -19.51
C PRO A 774 6.35 14.15 -19.86
N GLY A 775 6.25 13.59 -21.08
CA GLY A 775 5.04 12.97 -21.59
C GLY A 775 4.48 11.87 -20.69
N GLY A 776 5.35 11.13 -20.02
CA GLY A 776 4.93 10.13 -19.04
C GLY A 776 4.11 10.71 -17.89
N VAL A 777 4.43 11.92 -17.45
CA VAL A 777 3.72 12.63 -16.36
C VAL A 777 2.56 13.46 -16.91
N TRP A 778 2.78 14.23 -17.97
CA TRP A 778 1.79 15.17 -18.51
C TRP A 778 0.60 14.49 -19.17
N ARG A 779 0.80 13.32 -19.77
CA ARG A 779 -0.26 12.52 -20.44
C ARG A 779 -1.00 11.59 -19.48
N SER A 780 -0.50 11.39 -18.26
CA SER A 780 -1.03 10.45 -17.26
C SER A 780 -1.54 11.14 -15.99
N GLN A 781 -2.00 12.38 -16.06
CA GLN A 781 -2.56 13.15 -14.94
C GLN A 781 -1.63 13.20 -13.70
N GLY A 782 -0.32 13.28 -13.91
CA GLY A 782 0.66 13.32 -12.83
C GLY A 782 1.22 11.95 -12.43
N HIS A 783 0.65 10.87 -12.92
CA HIS A 783 1.18 9.51 -12.75
C HIS A 783 2.22 9.21 -13.84
N GLY A 784 3.26 8.49 -13.50
CA GLY A 784 4.34 8.17 -14.42
C GLY A 784 5.63 8.95 -14.13
N THR A 785 6.59 8.86 -15.02
CA THR A 785 7.93 9.43 -14.82
C THR A 785 8.39 10.22 -16.03
N VAL A 786 9.18 11.25 -15.77
CA VAL A 786 9.98 11.97 -16.78
C VAL A 786 11.10 11.06 -17.27
N ARG A 787 11.40 11.12 -18.55
CA ARG A 787 12.46 10.36 -19.18
C ARG A 787 13.50 11.30 -19.79
N PRO A 788 14.82 11.13 -19.50
CA PRO A 788 15.88 11.77 -20.24
C PRO A 788 15.81 11.41 -21.74
N LEU A 789 16.02 12.36 -22.61
CA LEU A 789 15.99 12.17 -24.08
C LEU A 789 17.35 12.17 -24.74
N GLY A 790 18.37 12.62 -24.04
CA GLY A 790 19.72 12.70 -24.57
C GLY A 790 20.48 11.37 -24.58
N THR A 791 21.79 11.48 -24.84
CA THR A 791 22.72 10.35 -24.89
C THR A 791 23.70 10.39 -23.72
N ASP A 792 24.57 9.39 -23.64
CA ASP A 792 25.65 9.33 -22.64
C ASP A 792 25.17 9.48 -21.21
N LEU A 793 24.04 8.86 -20.89
CA LEU A 793 23.44 8.92 -19.57
C LEU A 793 24.26 8.13 -18.57
N ILE A 794 24.65 8.81 -17.50
CA ILE A 794 25.29 8.22 -16.32
C ILE A 794 24.36 8.37 -15.14
N ALA A 795 23.99 7.25 -14.52
CA ALA A 795 23.22 7.20 -13.29
C ALA A 795 24.13 6.89 -12.11
N PHE A 796 23.96 7.61 -11.02
CA PHE A 796 24.66 7.41 -9.76
C PHE A 796 23.80 6.54 -8.83
N SER A 797 24.44 5.78 -7.95
CA SER A 797 23.78 4.86 -7.04
C SER A 797 22.90 5.59 -6.02
N ALA A 798 21.84 4.94 -5.55
CA ALA A 798 20.95 5.45 -4.53
C ALA A 798 21.67 5.73 -3.19
N GLY A 799 21.00 6.46 -2.30
CA GLY A 799 21.54 6.94 -1.03
C GLY A 799 22.12 8.35 -1.12
N PRO A 800 22.22 9.07 0.01
CA PRO A 800 22.66 10.47 0.05
C PRO A 800 24.11 10.64 -0.41
N ASP A 801 24.47 11.85 -0.85
CA ASP A 801 25.86 12.13 -1.20
C ASP A 801 26.70 12.43 0.04
N LEU A 802 26.14 13.03 1.11
CA LEU A 802 26.82 13.25 2.40
C LEU A 802 26.32 12.26 3.44
N ASP A 803 27.24 11.64 4.20
CA ASP A 803 26.89 10.76 5.32
C ASP A 803 28.01 10.69 6.37
N ASP A 804 27.74 10.02 7.50
CA ASP A 804 28.75 9.72 8.53
C ASP A 804 29.57 8.49 8.08
N ALA A 805 30.90 8.62 8.10
CA ALA A 805 31.81 7.55 7.70
C ALA A 805 31.72 6.28 8.58
N ARG A 806 31.17 6.39 9.78
CA ARG A 806 31.01 5.28 10.74
C ARG A 806 29.74 4.45 10.49
N GLN A 807 28.80 4.96 9.68
CA GLN A 807 27.58 4.27 9.35
C GLN A 807 27.66 3.68 7.93
N PRO A 808 27.10 2.48 7.70
CA PRO A 808 27.04 1.96 6.34
C PRO A 808 26.11 2.84 5.49
N TRP A 809 26.57 3.22 4.32
CA TRP A 809 25.76 3.93 3.32
C TRP A 809 24.55 3.11 2.93
N ILE A 810 23.37 3.69 3.05
CA ILE A 810 22.13 2.98 2.80
C ILE A 810 21.70 3.17 1.37
N VAL A 811 21.40 2.05 0.72
CA VAL A 811 21.07 1.97 -0.71
C VAL A 811 19.55 1.95 -0.93
N ASP A 812 18.76 2.29 0.06
CA ASP A 812 17.31 2.16 -0.02
C ASP A 812 16.62 3.39 -0.64
N GLN A 813 15.42 3.19 -1.22
CA GLN A 813 14.68 4.24 -1.94
C GLN A 813 13.94 5.22 -1.04
N GLY A 814 14.23 5.24 0.25
CA GLY A 814 13.60 6.13 1.23
C GLY A 814 14.37 7.44 1.46
N ARG A 815 13.81 8.29 2.31
CA ARG A 815 14.48 9.49 2.81
C ARG A 815 15.56 9.07 3.81
N PRO A 816 16.83 9.50 3.63
CA PRO A 816 17.87 9.17 4.59
C PRO A 816 17.66 9.92 5.91
N PRO A 817 17.96 9.30 7.05
CA PRO A 817 17.85 9.94 8.36
C PRO A 817 18.80 11.13 8.45
N HIS A 818 18.46 12.09 9.29
CA HIS A 818 19.19 13.35 9.51
C HIS A 818 19.28 14.27 8.29
N HIS A 819 18.74 13.88 7.13
CA HIS A 819 18.72 14.69 5.91
C HIS A 819 17.36 15.36 5.72
N ARG A 820 17.39 16.65 5.38
CA ARG A 820 16.18 17.43 5.11
C ARG A 820 16.40 18.38 3.95
N PHE A 821 15.69 18.15 2.87
CA PHE A 821 15.64 19.11 1.75
C PHE A 821 14.88 20.37 2.18
N THR A 822 15.53 21.55 2.11
CA THR A 822 14.94 22.83 2.53
C THR A 822 14.42 23.64 1.36
N GLY A 823 14.93 23.42 0.15
CA GLY A 823 14.48 24.13 -1.04
C GLY A 823 15.57 24.30 -2.09
N TYR A 824 15.39 25.29 -2.92
CA TYR A 824 16.40 25.76 -3.88
C TYR A 824 16.13 27.24 -4.22
N PHE A 825 17.13 27.93 -4.68
CA PHE A 825 17.00 29.23 -5.31
C PHE A 825 17.67 29.18 -6.70
N LEU A 826 17.23 30.07 -7.59
CA LEU A 826 17.71 30.14 -8.96
C LEU A 826 18.61 31.35 -9.13
N ASP A 827 19.66 31.23 -9.92
CA ASP A 827 20.44 32.37 -10.39
C ASP A 827 19.76 33.10 -11.57
N ASP A 828 20.38 34.11 -12.10
CA ASP A 828 19.81 34.99 -13.14
C ASP A 828 19.49 34.26 -14.45
N ILE A 829 20.13 33.13 -14.71
CA ILE A 829 19.90 32.31 -15.90
C ILE A 829 19.15 30.99 -15.59
N GLY A 830 18.56 30.89 -14.40
CA GLY A 830 17.65 29.82 -14.03
C GLY A 830 18.31 28.54 -13.52
N ARG A 831 19.59 28.55 -13.16
CA ARG A 831 20.28 27.38 -12.60
C ARG A 831 20.00 27.29 -11.10
N PRO A 832 19.62 26.12 -10.59
CA PRO A 832 19.30 25.94 -9.17
C PRO A 832 20.54 25.75 -8.31
N THR A 833 20.54 26.36 -7.13
CA THR A 833 21.32 25.93 -5.97
C THR A 833 20.35 25.21 -5.03
N TRP A 834 20.53 23.90 -4.84
CA TRP A 834 19.74 23.14 -3.91
C TRP A 834 20.21 23.35 -2.49
N THR A 835 19.27 23.49 -1.56
CA THR A 835 19.56 23.67 -0.15
C THR A 835 18.99 22.51 0.65
N TYR A 836 19.78 21.96 1.55
CA TYR A 836 19.36 20.90 2.45
C TYR A 836 20.18 20.92 3.75
N ARG A 837 19.75 20.14 4.71
CA ARG A 837 20.46 19.98 6.01
C ARG A 837 20.83 18.53 6.23
N TYR A 838 21.95 18.33 6.87
CA TYR A 838 22.37 17.09 7.53
C TYR A 838 22.55 17.38 9.01
N GLY A 839 21.57 17.03 9.85
CA GLY A 839 21.49 17.49 11.22
C GLY A 839 21.52 19.02 11.30
N GLU A 840 22.57 19.57 11.94
CA GLU A 840 22.78 21.02 12.09
C GLU A 840 23.60 21.65 10.94
N ILE A 841 24.13 20.84 10.03
CA ILE A 841 24.95 21.34 8.92
C ILE A 841 24.01 21.78 7.79
N GLU A 842 24.17 23.01 7.34
CA GLU A 842 23.47 23.54 6.18
C GLU A 842 24.32 23.35 4.93
N ILE A 843 23.69 22.85 3.85
CA ILE A 843 24.39 22.52 2.62
C ILE A 843 23.74 23.28 1.46
N GLU A 844 24.59 23.91 0.66
CA GLU A 844 24.27 24.49 -0.64
C GLU A 844 24.98 23.68 -1.72
N ASP A 845 24.22 23.12 -2.65
CA ASP A 845 24.71 22.26 -3.70
C ASP A 845 24.36 22.87 -5.06
N TYR A 846 25.37 23.30 -5.81
CA TYR A 846 25.24 24.05 -7.05
C TYR A 846 26.02 23.37 -8.16
N ALA A 847 25.38 23.21 -9.32
CA ALA A 847 26.03 22.62 -10.50
C ALA A 847 25.81 23.49 -11.72
N ILE A 848 26.88 23.68 -12.51
CA ILE A 848 26.88 24.47 -13.76
C ILE A 848 27.54 23.73 -14.90
N ASP A 849 27.05 24.05 -16.10
CA ASP A 849 27.75 23.70 -17.33
C ASP A 849 28.95 24.63 -17.51
N GLY A 850 30.13 24.07 -17.75
CA GLY A 850 31.36 24.80 -18.00
C GLY A 850 31.82 24.58 -19.43
N ASN A 851 32.34 25.62 -20.07
CA ASN A 851 33.12 25.49 -21.29
C ASN A 851 34.60 25.57 -20.91
N ASP A 852 35.35 24.54 -21.19
CA ASP A 852 36.79 24.59 -21.09
C ASP A 852 37.31 25.02 -22.48
N SER A 853 38.08 26.09 -22.54
CA SER A 853 38.62 26.63 -23.81
C SER A 853 39.59 25.69 -24.52
N ASP A 854 39.98 24.60 -23.86
CA ASP A 854 41.02 23.69 -24.36
C ASP A 854 40.53 22.27 -24.67
N ALA A 855 39.26 21.94 -24.51
CA ALA A 855 38.77 20.59 -24.83
C ALA A 855 37.34 20.65 -25.40
N ASP A 856 37.13 19.97 -26.53
CA ASP A 856 35.83 19.70 -27.17
C ASP A 856 34.84 18.89 -26.32
N GLN A 857 35.11 18.70 -25.01
CA GLN A 857 34.27 17.88 -24.14
C GLN A 857 33.53 18.75 -23.13
N PRO A 858 32.18 18.60 -23.03
CA PRO A 858 31.38 19.29 -22.05
C PRO A 858 31.79 18.92 -20.62
N LEU A 859 31.79 19.93 -19.75
CA LEU A 859 32.22 19.88 -18.36
C LEU A 859 31.05 20.28 -17.42
N LEU A 860 30.68 19.40 -16.50
CA LEU A 860 29.79 19.75 -15.38
C LEU A 860 30.64 20.06 -14.14
N LYS A 861 30.53 21.29 -13.62
CA LYS A 861 31.15 21.69 -12.35
C LYS A 861 30.11 21.69 -11.24
N ARG A 862 30.41 21.01 -10.15
CA ARG A 862 29.57 20.98 -8.94
C ARG A 862 30.34 21.54 -7.76
N SER A 863 29.74 22.53 -7.09
CA SER A 863 30.23 23.14 -5.87
C SER A 863 29.28 22.83 -4.72
N VAL A 864 29.79 22.13 -3.70
CA VAL A 864 29.04 21.80 -2.49
C VAL A 864 29.61 22.56 -1.32
N THR A 865 28.84 23.50 -0.79
CA THR A 865 29.24 24.34 0.35
C THR A 865 28.52 23.85 1.59
N LEU A 866 29.30 23.43 2.60
CA LEU A 866 28.81 22.97 3.90
C LEU A 866 29.08 24.06 4.96
N ASN A 867 28.05 24.45 5.69
CA ASN A 867 28.16 25.45 6.76
C ASN A 867 27.88 24.77 8.11
N SER A 868 28.90 24.62 8.92
CA SER A 868 28.79 23.97 10.24
C SER A 868 28.97 24.97 11.38
N GLN A 869 28.07 24.94 12.36
CA GLN A 869 28.16 25.80 13.54
C GLN A 869 29.20 25.36 14.57
N ARG A 870 29.65 24.12 14.48
CA ARG A 870 30.68 23.51 15.35
C ARG A 870 31.55 22.55 14.54
N PRO A 871 32.79 22.29 14.94
CA PRO A 871 33.62 21.32 14.24
C PRO A 871 32.94 19.94 14.14
N ARG A 872 33.06 19.32 13.00
CA ARG A 872 32.53 17.98 12.71
C ARG A 872 33.59 17.15 12.01
N ASP A 873 33.87 15.98 12.57
CA ASP A 873 34.72 14.97 11.99
C ASP A 873 33.90 13.76 11.53
N ASN A 874 34.53 12.88 10.79
CA ASN A 874 33.94 11.63 10.31
C ASN A 874 32.78 11.78 9.31
N LEU A 875 32.73 12.88 8.59
CA LEU A 875 31.84 13.02 7.45
C LEU A 875 32.52 12.51 6.18
N VAL A 876 31.71 12.04 5.27
CA VAL A 876 32.20 11.58 3.98
C VAL A 876 31.21 11.96 2.87
N PHE A 877 31.74 12.54 1.79
CA PHE A 877 30.96 12.94 0.64
C PHE A 877 31.21 11.99 -0.52
N ARG A 878 30.13 11.37 -1.05
CA ARG A 878 30.19 10.47 -2.19
C ARG A 878 30.13 11.28 -3.47
N VAL A 879 31.21 11.25 -4.23
CA VAL A 879 31.33 11.98 -5.47
C VAL A 879 30.81 11.19 -6.65
N ALA A 880 31.09 9.90 -6.68
CA ALA A 880 30.64 8.99 -7.73
C ALA A 880 30.60 7.54 -7.23
N SER A 881 29.89 6.69 -7.98
CA SER A 881 29.87 5.23 -7.77
C SER A 881 29.90 4.48 -9.09
N GLY A 882 30.41 3.26 -9.07
CA GLY A 882 30.44 2.40 -10.24
C GLY A 882 31.13 1.05 -9.99
N LYS A 883 30.94 0.10 -10.88
CA LYS A 883 31.55 -1.24 -10.75
C LYS A 883 33.10 -1.21 -10.78
N ARG A 884 33.67 -0.23 -11.44
CA ARG A 884 35.14 -0.04 -11.55
C ARG A 884 35.45 1.43 -11.35
N ILE A 885 36.37 1.73 -10.46
CA ILE A 885 36.95 3.07 -10.29
C ILE A 885 38.45 2.90 -10.23
N ARG A 886 39.20 3.73 -10.97
CA ARG A 886 40.65 3.78 -10.92
C ARG A 886 41.16 5.22 -10.86
N ALA A 887 42.17 5.47 -10.11
CA ALA A 887 42.87 6.74 -10.14
C ALA A 887 43.62 6.92 -11.48
N ILE A 888 43.54 8.10 -12.04
CA ILE A 888 44.34 8.55 -13.16
C ILE A 888 45.58 9.28 -12.64
N ASP A 889 45.36 10.20 -11.71
CA ASP A 889 46.37 10.89 -10.92
C ASP A 889 45.85 11.11 -9.49
N GLU A 890 46.50 11.96 -8.71
CA GLU A 890 46.17 12.21 -7.29
C GLU A 890 44.76 12.78 -7.07
N HIS A 891 44.23 13.53 -8.01
CA HIS A 891 42.91 14.22 -7.92
C HIS A 891 41.95 13.83 -9.04
N SER A 892 42.34 12.98 -9.98
CA SER A 892 41.53 12.59 -11.13
C SER A 892 41.30 11.08 -11.17
N PHE A 893 40.05 10.71 -11.41
CA PHE A 893 39.58 9.33 -11.36
C PHE A 893 38.73 8.98 -12.58
N LEU A 894 38.86 7.72 -13.05
CA LEU A 894 37.97 7.16 -14.07
C LEU A 894 36.97 6.23 -13.42
N VAL A 895 35.69 6.53 -13.55
CA VAL A 895 34.56 5.75 -13.08
C VAL A 895 33.89 5.06 -14.27
N GLY A 896 33.80 3.74 -14.23
CA GLY A 896 33.31 2.94 -15.34
C GLY A 896 34.26 2.98 -16.53
N GLN A 897 33.74 3.28 -17.72
CA GLN A 897 34.49 3.35 -18.98
C GLN A 897 34.74 4.78 -19.43
N SER A 898 33.92 5.75 -19.06
CA SER A 898 33.91 7.08 -19.67
C SER A 898 33.91 8.25 -18.70
N LEU A 899 33.35 8.10 -17.47
CA LEU A 899 33.22 9.23 -16.55
C LEU A 899 34.57 9.55 -15.89
N ARG A 900 35.10 10.71 -16.20
CA ARG A 900 36.28 11.29 -15.53
C ARG A 900 35.80 12.24 -14.46
N VAL A 901 36.27 12.07 -13.26
CA VAL A 901 35.96 12.90 -12.09
C VAL A 901 37.22 13.52 -11.59
N ARG A 902 37.24 14.84 -11.48
CA ARG A 902 38.34 15.59 -10.87
C ARG A 902 37.87 16.29 -9.61
N ILE A 903 38.63 16.21 -8.56
CA ILE A 903 38.34 16.77 -7.26
C ILE A 903 39.35 17.87 -6.96
N ASP A 904 38.87 18.93 -6.31
CA ASP A 904 39.69 20.05 -5.86
C ASP A 904 40.93 19.53 -5.11
N PRO A 905 42.16 20.02 -5.45
CA PRO A 905 43.39 19.63 -4.77
C PRO A 905 43.42 19.85 -3.25
N GLN A 906 42.51 20.64 -2.69
CA GLN A 906 42.42 20.83 -1.26
C GLN A 906 41.85 19.61 -0.53
N HIS A 907 41.26 18.65 -1.27
CA HIS A 907 40.62 17.47 -0.74
C HIS A 907 41.25 16.19 -1.29
N GLN A 908 41.39 15.19 -0.45
CA GLN A 908 41.84 13.85 -0.84
C GLN A 908 40.69 12.88 -1.00
N ALA A 909 40.57 12.25 -2.16
CA ALA A 909 39.56 11.25 -2.40
C ALA A 909 40.05 9.84 -2.13
N GLN A 910 39.13 8.96 -1.77
CA GLN A 910 39.36 7.55 -1.52
C GLN A 910 38.42 6.69 -2.35
N ILE A 911 38.90 5.54 -2.80
CA ILE A 911 38.07 4.51 -3.44
C ILE A 911 37.72 3.48 -2.37
N VAL A 912 36.44 3.33 -2.09
CA VAL A 912 35.91 2.41 -1.06
C VAL A 912 35.09 1.32 -1.72
N ASP A 913 35.31 0.07 -1.32
CA ASP A 913 34.50 -1.06 -1.75
C ASP A 913 33.14 -1.06 -1.00
N ALA A 914 32.06 -1.17 -1.76
CA ALA A 914 30.68 -1.14 -1.26
C ALA A 914 29.86 -2.32 -1.83
N GLY A 915 30.29 -3.54 -1.54
CA GLY A 915 29.65 -4.77 -2.03
C GLY A 915 29.85 -4.99 -3.52
N SER A 916 28.76 -4.84 -4.31
CA SER A 916 28.80 -5.05 -5.77
C SER A 916 29.37 -3.87 -6.56
N GLU A 917 29.66 -2.75 -5.91
CA GLU A 917 30.17 -1.52 -6.51
C GLU A 917 31.34 -0.92 -5.72
N LYS A 918 32.02 0.04 -6.34
CA LYS A 918 33.01 0.91 -5.69
C LYS A 918 32.45 2.32 -5.59
N ARG A 919 32.85 3.05 -4.56
CA ARG A 919 32.51 4.45 -4.37
C ARG A 919 33.73 5.33 -4.33
N LEU A 920 33.66 6.45 -5.02
CA LEU A 920 34.63 7.52 -4.90
C LEU A 920 34.11 8.50 -3.84
N VAL A 921 34.81 8.61 -2.75
CA VAL A 921 34.38 9.39 -1.59
C VAL A 921 35.47 10.38 -1.16
N VAL A 922 35.04 11.51 -0.61
CA VAL A 922 35.91 12.53 -0.03
C VAL A 922 35.65 12.58 1.47
N PRO A 923 36.57 12.14 2.34
CA PRO A 923 36.48 12.37 3.78
C PRO A 923 36.50 13.88 4.08
N LEU A 924 35.61 14.31 4.93
CA LEU A 924 35.45 15.71 5.30
C LEU A 924 35.60 15.89 6.83
N SER A 925 36.45 16.81 7.21
CA SER A 925 36.53 17.38 8.54
C SER A 925 36.15 18.86 8.44
N LEU A 926 35.00 19.21 9.01
CA LEU A 926 34.46 20.57 8.94
C LEU A 926 34.90 21.39 10.14
N PRO A 927 35.59 22.53 9.94
CA PRO A 927 35.73 23.53 11.00
C PRO A 927 34.39 24.24 11.22
N THR A 928 34.30 25.10 12.22
CA THR A 928 33.21 26.05 12.33
C THR A 928 33.24 27.03 11.16
N GLY A 929 32.11 27.18 10.48
CA GLY A 929 31.98 28.04 9.29
C GLY A 929 31.79 27.25 8.00
N ARG A 930 32.17 27.85 6.88
CA ARG A 930 31.96 27.34 5.54
C ARG A 930 33.15 26.51 5.04
N THR A 931 32.86 25.37 4.45
CA THR A 931 33.81 24.53 3.70
C THR A 931 33.20 24.23 2.35
N THR A 932 33.92 24.40 1.26
CA THR A 932 33.45 24.12 -0.10
C THR A 932 34.24 22.98 -0.73
N LEU A 933 33.53 22.02 -1.33
CA LEU A 933 34.07 20.93 -2.13
C LEU A 933 33.72 21.18 -3.60
N GLU A 934 34.70 21.25 -4.46
CA GLU A 934 34.50 21.36 -5.91
C GLU A 934 34.79 20.04 -6.61
N VAL A 935 33.91 19.68 -7.55
CA VAL A 935 33.99 18.46 -8.34
C VAL A 935 33.71 18.75 -9.80
N GLU A 936 34.53 18.26 -10.68
CA GLU A 936 34.34 18.32 -12.13
C GLU A 936 34.00 16.93 -12.68
N TYR A 937 32.98 16.87 -13.53
CA TYR A 937 32.58 15.65 -14.24
C TYR A 937 32.73 15.84 -15.74
N ARG A 938 33.42 14.90 -16.39
CA ARG A 938 33.57 14.81 -17.86
C ARG A 938 33.31 13.38 -18.29
N TRP A 939 32.48 13.18 -19.30
CA TRP A 939 32.17 11.84 -19.79
C TRP A 939 31.84 11.78 -21.26
#